data_adc9154336ddba8c98d1efcf8382814c
#
_entry.id   adc9154336ddba8c98d1efcf8382814c
#
_cell.length_a   1.000
_cell.length_b   1.000
_cell.length_c   1.000
_cell.angle_alpha   90.00
_cell.angle_beta   90.00
_cell.angle_gamma   90.00
#
_symmetry.space_group_name_H-M   'P 1'
#
loop_
_entity.id
_entity.type
_entity.pdbx_description
1 polymer ?
#
loop_
_entity_poly.entity_id
_entity_poly.type
_entity_poly.pdbx_seq_one_letter_code
_entity_poly.pdbx_strand_id
1 'polypeptide(L)'
;MYKSTPSAAWCKKRLLVTSLFAAIYQTSAIAADTSAVSGEAVDDTSEQMTVTAPAPVQKAGSEHSISARELENKGANDFGSIMRYEPLISATGASGGSGNGKSGFDRGGYTGYNIRGMESNRVGIDVDGIAQPNATGRGYVGRAGLNTFGIGRDYIDPYMYGSVDIQSGATSTETANSAIGGNVSFRPKSADDYLRPGKTSAFGYRSGYDSADRSWHNGVTVAGGDEFLRGILVYSRRDGQETENNSGTVDAYPANWHSDAFLASGIWQPNDEHKLTSTFDYYHKTNHTHYDTWDSSGNSTIGTANQTSQTRRWGLSLKDDWTPMNDYLDSVSTKIYYQHTEAHDWTYMPDSITRRMQTVNSNYDTDTWGLQTALAKTLGRHDLSAGFNASTSKTQRPFSQSPIPSVYSEIMQPEADSRSYTLGGFVQDKINFDLDSHNFAIIPGVRVVHQSTKPENLSDLAANSSVLSESSVANLYGKNSDTQVLPSLTFQYDLTPRLMTYLQYQRGAQFPNASQLYGSWNLGSSYAGSQQYALIGNTDLKTETSDNLEWGLKGEVTEGITLRTALFYNSYKNFIAYTRYTRANNPGQFTNVPSNIYTIYQAENRDKAYIYGGEISTKFNFGTWFEQVDGLSATLALGYSEGKSKSSYSGDKYV
;
A
#
# COMPACT_ATOMS: atom_id res chain seq x y z
N MET A 1 -5.82 24.10 32.12
CA MET A 1 -6.87 23.13 32.45
C MET A 1 -8.19 23.59 31.82
N TYR A 2 -8.42 23.27 30.61
CA TYR A 2 -9.75 23.38 29.98
C TYR A 2 -10.08 21.99 29.38
N LYS A 3 -10.87 21.23 30.10
CA LYS A 3 -11.55 20.07 29.52
C LYS A 3 -12.66 20.63 28.64
N SER A 4 -12.45 20.62 27.33
CA SER A 4 -13.52 20.90 26.38
C SER A 4 -14.50 19.73 26.39
N THR A 5 -15.68 19.94 26.92
CA THR A 5 -16.81 19.04 26.75
C THR A 5 -17.16 18.93 25.25
N PRO A 6 -17.45 17.73 24.69
CA PRO A 6 -17.89 17.62 23.31
C PRO A 6 -19.14 18.43 23.07
N SER A 7 -19.20 19.18 21.97
CA SER A 7 -20.35 20.03 21.68
C SER A 7 -21.63 19.19 21.54
N ALA A 8 -22.75 19.74 22.00
CA ALA A 8 -24.07 19.10 21.97
C ALA A 8 -24.54 18.66 20.55
N ALA A 9 -23.93 19.20 19.51
CA ALA A 9 -24.19 18.82 18.12
C ALA A 9 -23.59 17.45 17.75
N TRP A 10 -22.49 17.05 18.42
CA TRP A 10 -21.84 15.78 18.17
C TRP A 10 -22.62 14.60 18.79
N CYS A 11 -23.16 14.80 19.99
CA CYS A 11 -24.07 13.84 20.62
C CYS A 11 -25.36 13.60 19.82
N LYS A 12 -25.93 14.66 19.17
CA LYS A 12 -27.16 14.53 18.40
C LYS A 12 -26.98 13.68 17.13
N LYS A 13 -25.82 13.75 16.46
CA LYS A 13 -25.54 12.90 15.27
C LYS A 13 -25.35 11.43 15.64
N ARG A 14 -24.75 11.13 16.80
CA ARG A 14 -24.61 9.74 17.27
C ARG A 14 -25.96 9.11 17.64
N LEU A 15 -26.85 9.88 18.26
CA LEU A 15 -28.20 9.38 18.62
C LEU A 15 -29.05 9.04 17.39
N LEU A 16 -28.87 9.79 16.28
CA LEU A 16 -29.67 9.57 15.06
C LEU A 16 -29.24 8.26 14.33
N VAL A 17 -27.97 7.92 14.34
CA VAL A 17 -27.47 6.68 13.74
C VAL A 17 -27.87 5.47 14.58
N THR A 18 -27.80 5.59 15.90
CA THR A 18 -28.23 4.52 16.83
C THR A 18 -29.75 4.28 16.79
N SER A 19 -30.55 5.34 16.58
CA SER A 19 -32.01 5.22 16.49
C SER A 19 -32.49 4.63 15.17
N LEU A 20 -31.76 4.82 14.06
CA LEU A 20 -32.09 4.19 12.77
C LEU A 20 -31.88 2.67 12.80
N PHE A 21 -30.84 2.20 13.47
CA PHE A 21 -30.58 0.76 13.64
C PHE A 21 -31.53 0.07 14.64
N ALA A 22 -31.97 0.78 15.67
CA ALA A 22 -32.99 0.25 16.60
C ALA A 22 -34.37 0.09 15.91
N ALA A 23 -34.70 0.91 14.90
CA ALA A 23 -35.94 0.81 14.15
C ALA A 23 -35.95 -0.41 13.19
N ILE A 24 -34.78 -0.82 12.67
CA ILE A 24 -34.66 -2.03 11.82
C ILE A 24 -34.75 -3.31 12.67
N TYR A 25 -34.30 -3.26 13.92
CA TYR A 25 -34.43 -4.41 14.84
C TYR A 25 -35.87 -4.67 15.31
N GLN A 26 -36.74 -3.67 15.34
CA GLN A 26 -38.12 -3.81 15.77
C GLN A 26 -39.07 -4.35 14.69
N THR A 27 -38.70 -4.24 13.42
CA THR A 27 -39.51 -4.78 12.32
C THR A 27 -39.31 -6.28 12.01
N SER A 28 -38.21 -6.87 12.49
CA SER A 28 -37.96 -8.30 12.35
C SER A 28 -38.55 -9.17 13.48
N ALA A 29 -39.04 -8.56 14.54
CA ALA A 29 -39.62 -9.30 15.70
C ALA A 29 -41.15 -9.56 15.59
N ILE A 30 -41.83 -9.11 14.52
CA ILE A 30 -43.29 -9.22 14.36
C ILE A 30 -43.70 -10.37 13.40
N ALA A 31 -42.73 -11.13 12.85
CA ALA A 31 -43.05 -12.24 11.93
C ALA A 31 -42.80 -13.65 12.52
N ALA A 32 -42.78 -13.79 13.84
CA ALA A 32 -42.66 -15.10 14.47
C ALA A 32 -43.71 -15.27 15.56
N ASP A 33 -44.98 -15.40 15.17
CA ASP A 33 -45.96 -16.08 16.01
C ASP A 33 -46.97 -16.83 15.13
N THR A 34 -46.96 -18.09 15.23
CA THR A 34 -47.94 -19.16 15.03
C THR A 34 -47.39 -20.37 14.29
N SER A 35 -46.84 -21.34 15.06
CA SER A 35 -47.36 -22.73 15.04
C SER A 35 -46.49 -23.62 15.94
N ALA A 36 -47.10 -24.05 17.03
CA ALA A 36 -46.57 -25.10 17.88
C ALA A 36 -46.69 -26.46 17.17
N VAL A 37 -45.54 -27.15 16.95
CA VAL A 37 -45.50 -28.61 16.84
C VAL A 37 -44.17 -29.10 17.44
N SER A 38 -44.35 -29.92 18.48
CA SER A 38 -43.51 -30.97 19.08
C SER A 38 -41.99 -31.05 18.76
N GLY A 39 -41.25 -31.00 19.83
CA GLY A 39 -39.94 -31.46 20.22
C GLY A 39 -39.08 -32.28 19.27
N GLU A 40 -38.00 -31.62 18.83
CA GLU A 40 -36.68 -32.22 18.64
C GLU A 40 -35.66 -31.19 19.13
N ALA A 41 -34.62 -31.66 19.82
CA ALA A 41 -33.57 -30.83 20.38
C ALA A 41 -32.93 -30.00 19.25
N VAL A 42 -33.17 -28.69 19.25
CA VAL A 42 -32.48 -27.75 18.36
C VAL A 42 -31.07 -27.67 18.86
N ASP A 43 -30.17 -28.22 18.08
CA ASP A 43 -28.72 -27.99 18.18
C ASP A 43 -28.49 -26.49 18.01
N ASP A 44 -28.20 -25.80 19.10
CA ASP A 44 -27.93 -24.34 19.15
C ASP A 44 -26.52 -24.08 18.64
N THR A 45 -26.29 -24.38 17.35
CA THR A 45 -25.17 -23.89 16.61
C THR A 45 -25.55 -22.52 16.08
N SER A 46 -25.22 -21.47 16.85
CA SER A 46 -25.11 -20.11 16.31
C SER A 46 -24.16 -20.18 15.13
N GLU A 47 -24.71 -20.21 13.90
CA GLU A 47 -23.92 -20.16 12.68
C GLU A 47 -23.15 -18.81 12.63
N GLN A 48 -21.95 -18.83 13.18
CA GLN A 48 -21.01 -17.74 12.93
C GLN A 48 -20.81 -17.65 11.42
N MET A 49 -21.05 -16.46 10.86
CA MET A 49 -20.81 -16.17 9.46
C MET A 49 -19.30 -16.31 9.19
N THR A 50 -18.90 -17.49 8.75
CA THR A 50 -17.49 -17.79 8.48
C THR A 50 -17.20 -17.41 7.05
N VAL A 51 -16.35 -16.42 6.85
CA VAL A 51 -15.75 -16.13 5.54
C VAL A 51 -14.87 -17.33 5.18
N THR A 52 -15.35 -18.20 4.31
CA THR A 52 -14.55 -19.29 3.74
C THR A 52 -14.03 -18.85 2.38
N ALA A 53 -12.99 -18.03 2.37
CA ALA A 53 -12.13 -18.01 1.21
C ALA A 53 -11.57 -19.44 1.01
N PRO A 54 -11.48 -19.95 -0.23
CA PRO A 54 -10.76 -21.19 -0.48
C PRO A 54 -9.36 -21.06 0.13
N ALA A 55 -8.88 -22.11 0.80
CA ALA A 55 -7.53 -22.11 1.34
C ALA A 55 -6.56 -21.75 0.20
N PRO A 56 -5.76 -20.70 0.33
CA PRO A 56 -4.86 -20.30 -0.73
C PRO A 56 -3.93 -21.47 -1.05
N VAL A 57 -3.76 -21.76 -2.33
CA VAL A 57 -2.78 -22.75 -2.79
C VAL A 57 -1.42 -22.27 -2.30
N GLN A 58 -0.73 -23.09 -1.49
CA GLN A 58 0.59 -22.74 -1.00
C GLN A 58 1.56 -22.67 -2.16
N LYS A 59 2.13 -21.51 -2.38
CA LYS A 59 3.20 -21.28 -3.36
C LYS A 59 4.56 -21.28 -2.65
N ALA A 60 5.59 -21.73 -3.34
CA ALA A 60 6.96 -21.60 -2.88
C ALA A 60 7.34 -20.12 -2.77
N GLY A 61 8.29 -19.79 -1.87
CA GLY A 61 8.69 -18.42 -1.59
C GLY A 61 7.99 -17.84 -0.35
N SER A 62 8.47 -16.66 0.08
CA SER A 62 7.88 -15.91 1.19
C SER A 62 6.61 -15.18 0.73
N GLU A 63 5.66 -15.95 0.30
CA GLU A 63 4.31 -15.52 -0.09
C GLU A 63 3.30 -16.19 0.84
N HIS A 64 2.40 -15.41 1.43
CA HIS A 64 1.32 -15.93 2.27
C HIS A 64 0.13 -14.99 2.27
N SER A 65 -1.01 -15.51 2.68
CA SER A 65 -2.28 -14.80 2.73
C SER A 65 -2.78 -14.69 4.17
N ILE A 66 -3.28 -13.51 4.53
CA ILE A 66 -4.01 -13.26 5.78
C ILE A 66 -5.48 -13.14 5.41
N SER A 67 -6.30 -14.04 5.93
CA SER A 67 -7.75 -14.02 5.67
C SER A 67 -8.46 -12.91 6.44
N ALA A 68 -9.68 -12.54 6.00
CA ALA A 68 -10.52 -11.59 6.71
C ALA A 68 -10.72 -11.98 8.18
N ARG A 69 -10.93 -13.27 8.47
CA ARG A 69 -11.06 -13.79 9.84
C ARG A 69 -9.79 -13.59 10.67
N GLU A 70 -8.61 -13.80 10.07
CA GLU A 70 -7.35 -13.56 10.76
C GLU A 70 -7.12 -12.07 11.02
N LEU A 71 -7.47 -11.19 10.06
CA LEU A 71 -7.45 -9.74 10.26
C LEU A 71 -8.33 -9.33 11.45
N GLU A 72 -9.52 -9.92 11.54
CA GLU A 72 -10.45 -9.70 12.65
C GLU A 72 -9.90 -10.17 13.98
N ASN A 73 -9.38 -11.40 14.04
CA ASN A 73 -8.82 -11.99 15.25
C ASN A 73 -7.57 -11.23 15.73
N LYS A 74 -6.80 -10.64 14.82
CA LYS A 74 -5.64 -9.80 15.12
C LYS A 74 -6.02 -8.37 15.51
N GLY A 75 -7.29 -7.99 15.42
CA GLY A 75 -7.77 -6.63 15.68
C GLY A 75 -7.20 -5.62 14.68
N ALA A 76 -7.10 -5.99 13.40
CA ALA A 76 -6.62 -5.11 12.34
C ALA A 76 -7.62 -3.99 12.07
N ASN A 77 -7.29 -2.78 12.51
CA ASN A 77 -8.16 -1.61 12.40
C ASN A 77 -7.68 -0.60 11.37
N ASP A 78 -6.42 -0.66 11.00
CA ASP A 78 -5.79 0.27 10.08
C ASP A 78 -4.70 -0.42 9.24
N PHE A 79 -4.11 0.35 8.33
CA PHE A 79 -3.02 -0.08 7.45
C PHE A 79 -1.83 -0.70 8.20
N GLY A 80 -1.46 -0.14 9.36
CA GLY A 80 -0.32 -0.61 10.15
C GLY A 80 -0.60 -1.89 10.94
N SER A 81 -1.77 -1.97 11.54
CA SER A 81 -2.14 -3.10 12.39
C SER A 81 -2.34 -4.42 11.65
N ILE A 82 -2.57 -4.36 10.32
CA ILE A 82 -2.59 -5.55 9.44
C ILE A 82 -1.30 -6.36 9.58
N MET A 83 -0.15 -5.69 9.73
CA MET A 83 1.17 -6.30 9.76
C MET A 83 1.73 -6.55 11.16
N ARG A 84 0.95 -6.30 12.21
CA ARG A 84 1.42 -6.31 13.61
C ARG A 84 2.17 -7.59 14.03
N TYR A 85 1.80 -8.73 13.49
CA TYR A 85 2.37 -10.04 13.86
C TYR A 85 3.19 -10.67 12.73
N GLU A 86 3.52 -9.90 11.69
CA GLU A 86 4.34 -10.40 10.58
C GLU A 86 5.81 -10.09 10.85
N PRO A 87 6.72 -11.11 10.81
CA PRO A 87 8.13 -10.89 11.06
C PRO A 87 8.75 -10.01 9.97
N LEU A 88 9.64 -9.10 10.37
CA LEU A 88 10.37 -8.17 9.49
C LEU A 88 9.46 -7.28 8.62
N ILE A 89 8.19 -7.08 9.02
CA ILE A 89 7.27 -6.19 8.34
C ILE A 89 6.75 -5.15 9.32
N SER A 90 6.79 -3.90 8.92
CA SER A 90 6.20 -2.78 9.66
C SER A 90 5.58 -1.77 8.70
N ALA A 91 4.66 -0.96 9.19
CA ALA A 91 4.13 0.16 8.45
C ALA A 91 4.87 1.45 8.82
N THR A 92 5.14 2.27 7.82
CA THR A 92 5.72 3.59 7.99
C THR A 92 4.63 4.66 7.91
N GLY A 93 4.71 5.67 8.76
CA GLY A 93 3.69 6.70 8.87
C GLY A 93 2.56 6.30 9.82
N ALA A 94 1.85 7.29 10.34
CA ALA A 94 0.72 7.07 11.23
C ALA A 94 -0.58 7.15 10.46
N SER A 95 -1.31 6.06 10.38
CA SER A 95 -2.66 6.04 9.81
C SER A 95 -3.68 6.85 10.63
N GLY A 96 -3.43 7.00 11.93
CA GLY A 96 -4.25 7.78 12.86
C GLY A 96 -4.11 9.29 12.77
N GLY A 97 -3.33 9.82 11.88
CA GLY A 97 -3.42 11.19 11.38
C GLY A 97 -2.60 12.27 12.04
N SER A 98 -2.24 12.26 13.29
CA SER A 98 -1.44 13.36 13.85
C SER A 98 0.05 13.30 13.48
N GLY A 99 0.41 12.53 12.55
CA GLY A 99 1.73 12.36 11.94
C GLY A 99 2.94 12.86 12.72
N ASN A 100 4.00 12.14 12.72
CA ASN A 100 5.22 12.49 13.44
C ASN A 100 5.91 13.71 12.83
N GLY A 101 5.90 14.85 13.52
CA GLY A 101 6.69 16.01 13.14
C GLY A 101 5.84 17.20 12.67
N LYS A 102 6.49 18.30 12.50
CA LYS A 102 5.91 19.63 12.29
C LYS A 102 6.00 20.06 10.82
N SER A 103 5.50 19.27 9.88
CA SER A 103 5.42 19.72 8.49
C SER A 103 4.09 20.40 8.23
N GLY A 104 4.11 21.54 7.61
CA GLY A 104 2.93 22.28 7.24
C GLY A 104 2.16 21.73 6.06
N PHE A 105 2.66 20.69 5.39
CA PHE A 105 2.05 20.12 4.20
C PHE A 105 2.72 18.77 3.86
N ASP A 106 2.17 18.06 2.87
CA ASP A 106 2.60 16.74 2.43
C ASP A 106 2.51 15.68 3.55
N ARG A 107 1.31 15.59 4.16
CA ARG A 107 1.02 14.60 5.18
C ARG A 107 -0.22 13.80 4.93
N GLY A 108 -1.03 14.22 3.98
CA GLY A 108 -2.29 13.59 3.64
C GLY A 108 -2.11 12.13 3.26
N GLY A 109 -2.47 11.25 4.20
CA GLY A 109 -2.40 9.81 3.99
C GLY A 109 -1.01 9.26 3.70
N TYR A 110 0.07 9.88 4.21
CA TYR A 110 1.41 9.31 4.02
C TYR A 110 1.58 8.04 4.83
N THR A 111 1.78 6.94 4.14
CA THR A 111 2.05 5.62 4.73
C THR A 111 2.80 4.73 3.73
N GLY A 112 3.20 3.57 4.16
CA GLY A 112 3.84 2.55 3.37
C GLY A 112 4.25 1.38 4.23
N TYR A 113 4.69 0.30 3.60
CA TYR A 113 5.25 -0.84 4.32
C TYR A 113 6.77 -0.85 4.21
N ASN A 114 7.41 -1.32 5.27
CA ASN A 114 8.80 -1.75 5.29
C ASN A 114 8.80 -3.27 5.36
N ILE A 115 9.39 -3.92 4.38
CA ILE A 115 9.56 -5.38 4.35
C ILE A 115 11.05 -5.68 4.28
N ARG A 116 11.59 -6.38 5.30
CA ARG A 116 13.01 -6.76 5.38
C ARG A 116 13.98 -5.59 5.18
N GLY A 117 13.61 -4.38 5.65
CA GLY A 117 14.41 -3.17 5.52
C GLY A 117 14.19 -2.36 4.24
N MET A 118 13.43 -2.85 3.27
CA MET A 118 13.00 -2.08 2.11
C MET A 118 11.71 -1.35 2.43
N GLU A 119 11.72 -0.02 2.32
CA GLU A 119 10.61 0.81 2.77
C GLU A 119 9.98 1.66 1.68
N SER A 120 8.81 2.21 2.00
CA SER A 120 8.07 3.16 1.20
C SER A 120 7.76 2.61 -0.20
N ASN A 121 8.15 3.32 -1.23
CA ASN A 121 7.82 3.00 -2.63
C ASN A 121 8.55 1.77 -3.19
N ARG A 122 9.51 1.19 -2.46
CA ARG A 122 10.16 -0.07 -2.82
C ARG A 122 9.31 -1.30 -2.51
N VAL A 123 8.25 -1.11 -1.75
CA VAL A 123 7.21 -2.13 -1.52
C VAL A 123 5.99 -1.75 -2.34
N GLY A 124 5.58 -2.63 -3.24
CA GLY A 124 4.34 -2.50 -4.01
C GLY A 124 3.11 -2.63 -3.12
N ILE A 125 2.06 -1.91 -3.45
CA ILE A 125 0.73 -2.07 -2.86
C ILE A 125 -0.25 -2.10 -4.02
N ASP A 126 -1.15 -3.06 -4.01
CA ASP A 126 -2.26 -3.10 -4.95
C ASP A 126 -3.59 -3.43 -4.26
N VAL A 127 -4.67 -2.99 -4.87
CA VAL A 127 -6.04 -3.36 -4.51
C VAL A 127 -6.68 -4.01 -5.72
N ASP A 128 -7.12 -5.25 -5.55
CA ASP A 128 -7.67 -6.05 -6.64
C ASP A 128 -6.72 -6.18 -7.86
N GLY A 129 -5.40 -6.26 -7.60
CA GLY A 129 -4.37 -6.28 -8.64
C GLY A 129 -4.10 -4.92 -9.30
N ILE A 130 -4.74 -3.84 -8.87
CA ILE A 130 -4.53 -2.49 -9.37
C ILE A 130 -3.49 -1.79 -8.50
N ALA A 131 -2.33 -1.50 -9.07
CA ALA A 131 -1.24 -0.85 -8.35
C ALA A 131 -1.65 0.51 -7.78
N GLN A 132 -1.35 0.73 -6.51
CA GLN A 132 -1.52 2.03 -5.88
C GLN A 132 -0.37 2.96 -6.27
N PRO A 133 -0.62 4.27 -6.47
CA PRO A 133 0.44 5.20 -6.76
C PRO A 133 1.46 5.25 -5.63
N ASN A 134 2.69 5.60 -5.99
CA ASN A 134 3.75 5.82 -5.02
C ASN A 134 3.40 7.01 -4.11
N ALA A 135 3.83 6.96 -2.86
CA ALA A 135 3.85 8.16 -2.05
C ALA A 135 4.82 9.17 -2.68
N THR A 136 4.46 10.43 -2.67
CA THR A 136 5.30 11.51 -3.13
C THR A 136 5.50 12.55 -2.04
N GLY A 137 6.54 13.35 -2.13
CA GLY A 137 6.86 14.38 -1.14
C GLY A 137 8.24 14.94 -1.35
N ARG A 138 8.67 15.75 -0.40
CA ARG A 138 10.03 16.29 -0.39
C ARG A 138 11.04 15.18 -0.18
N GLY A 139 11.85 14.88 -1.17
CA GLY A 139 12.99 13.97 -1.04
C GLY A 139 14.15 14.57 -0.24
N TYR A 140 13.87 15.15 0.93
CA TYR A 140 14.88 15.80 1.76
C TYR A 140 15.39 14.86 2.83
N VAL A 141 16.68 14.62 2.84
CA VAL A 141 17.39 13.95 3.91
C VAL A 141 17.93 15.02 4.86
N GLY A 142 17.14 15.40 5.84
CA GLY A 142 17.58 16.29 6.91
C GLY A 142 18.68 15.65 7.77
N ARG A 143 19.25 16.42 8.71
CA ARG A 143 20.29 15.95 9.66
C ARG A 143 19.96 14.66 10.40
N ALA A 144 18.71 14.30 10.50
CA ALA A 144 18.24 13.12 11.21
C ALA A 144 17.98 11.90 10.30
N GLY A 145 18.21 11.99 9.00
CA GLY A 145 17.94 10.88 8.08
C GLY A 145 16.45 10.52 7.97
N LEU A 146 15.58 11.30 8.56
CA LEU A 146 14.14 11.03 8.59
C LEU A 146 13.48 11.77 7.44
N ASN A 147 13.23 11.05 6.37
CA ASN A 147 12.31 11.49 5.33
C ASN A 147 10.87 11.27 5.84
N THR A 148 10.42 12.15 6.72
CA THR A 148 9.11 12.03 7.39
C THR A 148 8.00 12.75 6.64
N PHE A 149 8.29 13.31 5.47
CA PHE A 149 7.35 14.08 4.69
C PHE A 149 6.96 13.34 3.42
N GLY A 150 5.68 13.18 3.24
CA GLY A 150 5.11 12.56 2.08
C GLY A 150 3.59 12.61 2.09
N ILE A 151 2.99 12.33 0.97
CA ILE A 151 1.54 12.32 0.75
C ILE A 151 1.17 11.09 -0.05
N GLY A 152 0.03 10.49 0.28
CA GLY A 152 -0.53 9.34 -0.43
C GLY A 152 -0.24 7.98 0.20
N ARG A 153 -0.88 6.97 -0.34
CA ARG A 153 -0.90 5.53 -0.03
C ARG A 153 -1.82 5.08 1.12
N ASP A 154 -2.36 5.94 1.98
CA ASP A 154 -3.40 5.56 2.94
C ASP A 154 -4.79 5.61 2.29
N TYR A 155 -5.12 4.55 1.53
CA TYR A 155 -6.37 4.42 0.78
C TYR A 155 -7.13 3.15 1.13
N ILE A 156 -6.95 2.60 2.33
CA ILE A 156 -7.34 1.24 2.67
C ILE A 156 -8.08 1.19 4.01
N ASP A 157 -9.25 0.54 4.01
CA ASP A 157 -9.94 0.10 5.23
C ASP A 157 -9.92 -1.43 5.29
N PRO A 158 -9.31 -2.04 6.33
CA PRO A 158 -9.18 -3.51 6.43
C PRO A 158 -10.49 -4.29 6.33
N TYR A 159 -11.61 -3.67 6.73
CA TYR A 159 -12.93 -4.32 6.69
C TYR A 159 -13.41 -4.65 5.27
N MET A 160 -12.88 -3.96 4.25
CA MET A 160 -13.32 -4.12 2.87
C MET A 160 -12.76 -5.38 2.19
N TYR A 161 -11.76 -6.05 2.80
CA TYR A 161 -10.99 -7.08 2.13
C TYR A 161 -11.27 -8.48 2.68
N GLY A 162 -11.34 -9.45 1.76
CA GLY A 162 -11.47 -10.87 2.05
C GLY A 162 -10.13 -11.52 2.38
N SER A 163 -9.04 -11.00 1.82
CA SER A 163 -7.67 -11.41 2.16
C SER A 163 -6.66 -10.31 1.85
N VAL A 164 -5.50 -10.42 2.50
CA VAL A 164 -4.31 -9.62 2.21
C VAL A 164 -3.17 -10.59 1.90
N ASP A 165 -2.65 -10.51 0.69
CA ASP A 165 -1.56 -11.37 0.22
C ASP A 165 -0.24 -10.61 0.31
N ILE A 166 0.76 -11.21 0.94
CA ILE A 166 2.06 -10.62 1.23
C ILE A 166 3.14 -11.40 0.51
N GLN A 167 3.97 -10.70 -0.26
CA GLN A 167 5.19 -11.20 -0.88
C GLN A 167 6.37 -10.43 -0.32
N SER A 168 7.37 -11.12 0.20
CA SER A 168 8.62 -10.51 0.67
C SER A 168 9.74 -10.72 -0.34
N GLY A 169 10.60 -9.72 -0.52
CA GLY A 169 11.66 -9.75 -1.52
C GLY A 169 11.20 -9.22 -2.89
N ALA A 170 11.76 -9.73 -3.98
CA ALA A 170 11.27 -9.38 -5.32
C ALA A 170 9.85 -9.92 -5.54
N THR A 171 9.04 -9.19 -6.29
CA THR A 171 7.70 -9.64 -6.67
C THR A 171 7.77 -10.87 -7.58
N SER A 172 6.77 -11.75 -7.48
CA SER A 172 6.72 -12.96 -8.30
C SER A 172 6.58 -12.64 -9.79
N THR A 173 6.97 -13.59 -10.65
CA THR A 173 6.88 -13.47 -12.10
C THR A 173 5.47 -13.10 -12.57
N GLU A 174 4.45 -13.62 -11.92
CA GLU A 174 3.04 -13.40 -12.26
C GLU A 174 2.51 -12.03 -11.82
N THR A 175 3.19 -11.36 -10.88
CA THR A 175 2.74 -10.08 -10.31
C THR A 175 3.00 -8.92 -11.26
N ALA A 176 1.95 -8.21 -11.66
CA ALA A 176 2.05 -7.06 -12.56
C ALA A 176 2.76 -5.86 -11.92
N ASN A 177 2.64 -5.68 -10.60
CA ASN A 177 3.25 -4.59 -9.86
C ASN A 177 4.70 -4.95 -9.47
N SER A 178 5.66 -4.47 -10.26
CA SER A 178 7.09 -4.75 -10.04
C SER A 178 7.62 -3.93 -8.86
N ALA A 179 8.31 -4.60 -7.93
CA ALA A 179 8.98 -3.97 -6.79
C ALA A 179 10.20 -4.80 -6.36
N ILE A 180 11.11 -4.19 -5.61
CA ILE A 180 12.32 -4.84 -5.12
C ILE A 180 12.25 -5.25 -3.64
N GLY A 181 11.31 -4.69 -2.89
CA GLY A 181 11.13 -4.96 -1.45
C GLY A 181 10.00 -5.93 -1.14
N GLY A 182 9.14 -6.20 -2.09
CA GLY A 182 7.95 -7.04 -1.93
C GLY A 182 6.68 -6.36 -2.41
N ASN A 183 5.56 -7.02 -2.18
CA ASN A 183 4.24 -6.51 -2.55
C ASN A 183 3.20 -6.92 -1.52
N VAL A 184 2.24 -6.04 -1.26
CA VAL A 184 1.07 -6.30 -0.43
C VAL A 184 -0.18 -6.08 -1.29
N SER A 185 -0.94 -7.14 -1.48
CA SER A 185 -2.11 -7.18 -2.37
C SER A 185 -3.37 -7.34 -1.54
N PHE A 186 -4.32 -6.43 -1.71
CA PHE A 186 -5.60 -6.41 -1.02
C PHE A 186 -6.69 -6.95 -1.94
N ARG A 187 -7.21 -8.14 -1.63
CA ARG A 187 -8.32 -8.73 -2.36
C ARG A 187 -9.66 -8.29 -1.76
N PRO A 188 -10.51 -7.56 -2.50
CA PRO A 188 -11.83 -7.16 -2.01
C PRO A 188 -12.69 -8.36 -1.62
N LYS A 189 -13.59 -8.16 -0.66
CA LYS A 189 -14.64 -9.12 -0.34
C LYS A 189 -15.50 -9.41 -1.57
N SER A 190 -15.93 -10.65 -1.72
CA SER A 190 -16.75 -11.12 -2.83
C SER A 190 -18.00 -11.81 -2.31
N ALA A 191 -19.07 -11.85 -3.13
CA ALA A 191 -20.25 -12.65 -2.80
C ALA A 191 -19.93 -14.13 -2.56
N ASP A 192 -18.94 -14.67 -3.29
CA ASP A 192 -18.47 -16.05 -3.13
C ASP A 192 -17.82 -16.33 -1.75
N ASP A 193 -17.39 -15.31 -1.02
CA ASP A 193 -16.86 -15.45 0.33
C ASP A 193 -17.98 -15.75 1.35
N TYR A 194 -19.24 -15.44 1.04
CA TYR A 194 -20.39 -15.50 1.95
C TYR A 194 -21.50 -16.44 1.51
N LEU A 195 -21.68 -16.64 0.20
CA LEU A 195 -22.70 -17.49 -0.37
C LEU A 195 -22.14 -18.88 -0.67
N ARG A 196 -22.87 -19.91 -0.27
CA ARG A 196 -22.52 -21.32 -0.48
C ARG A 196 -23.69 -22.02 -1.18
N PRO A 197 -23.52 -23.20 -1.77
CA PRO A 197 -24.64 -23.98 -2.26
C PRO A 197 -25.76 -24.11 -1.21
N GLY A 198 -26.94 -23.67 -1.58
CA GLY A 198 -28.11 -23.63 -0.68
C GLY A 198 -28.25 -22.36 0.18
N LYS A 199 -27.22 -21.46 0.19
CA LYS A 199 -27.29 -20.18 0.91
C LYS A 199 -27.30 -19.03 -0.09
N THR A 200 -28.45 -18.38 -0.26
CA THR A 200 -28.69 -17.34 -1.27
C THR A 200 -28.57 -15.91 -0.73
N SER A 201 -28.36 -15.75 0.58
CA SER A 201 -28.22 -14.44 1.21
C SER A 201 -27.32 -14.51 2.43
N ALA A 202 -26.63 -13.41 2.72
CA ALA A 202 -25.83 -13.24 3.93
C ALA A 202 -25.89 -11.77 4.38
N PHE A 203 -25.92 -11.58 5.69
CA PHE A 203 -25.84 -10.27 6.32
C PHE A 203 -24.81 -10.32 7.45
N GLY A 204 -23.98 -9.30 7.55
CA GLY A 204 -23.02 -9.15 8.61
C GLY A 204 -22.98 -7.71 9.11
N TYR A 205 -22.86 -7.56 10.42
CA TYR A 205 -22.61 -6.30 11.08
C TYR A 205 -21.45 -6.47 12.06
N ARG A 206 -20.55 -5.51 12.04
CA ARG A 206 -19.42 -5.47 12.97
C ARG A 206 -19.28 -4.08 13.57
N SER A 207 -19.09 -4.03 14.89
CA SER A 207 -18.71 -2.80 15.59
C SER A 207 -17.44 -3.06 16.40
N GLY A 208 -16.57 -2.06 16.49
CA GLY A 208 -15.32 -2.14 17.23
C GLY A 208 -14.93 -0.81 17.83
N TYR A 209 -14.13 -0.86 18.89
CA TYR A 209 -13.52 0.29 19.53
C TYR A 209 -12.02 0.06 19.70
N ASP A 210 -11.22 1.06 19.33
CA ASP A 210 -9.78 1.08 19.57
C ASP A 210 -9.44 2.21 20.54
N SER A 211 -8.79 1.87 21.65
CA SER A 211 -8.44 2.84 22.68
C SER A 211 -7.23 3.70 22.33
N ALA A 212 -6.39 3.26 21.36
CA ALA A 212 -5.17 3.99 21.00
C ALA A 212 -5.47 5.37 20.41
N ASP A 213 -6.53 5.48 19.64
CA ASP A 213 -7.01 6.72 19.02
C ASP A 213 -8.50 6.99 19.31
N ARG A 214 -9.06 6.30 20.28
CA ARG A 214 -10.47 6.40 20.69
C ARG A 214 -11.44 6.24 19.52
N SER A 215 -11.06 5.40 18.55
CA SER A 215 -11.86 5.23 17.35
C SER A 215 -12.97 4.21 17.51
N TRP A 216 -14.09 4.50 16.85
CA TRP A 216 -15.21 3.60 16.66
C TRP A 216 -15.28 3.16 15.20
N HIS A 217 -15.49 1.87 15.02
CA HIS A 217 -15.73 1.24 13.73
C HIS A 217 -17.15 0.66 13.68
N ASN A 218 -17.82 0.87 12.56
CA ASN A 218 -19.09 0.21 12.24
C ASN A 218 -19.03 -0.24 10.78
N GLY A 219 -19.24 -1.54 10.56
CA GLY A 219 -19.20 -2.17 9.25
C GLY A 219 -20.44 -3.01 8.99
N VAL A 220 -20.93 -2.97 7.76
CA VAL A 220 -22.07 -3.75 7.28
C VAL A 220 -21.67 -4.46 5.99
N THR A 221 -22.04 -5.75 5.92
CA THR A 221 -21.86 -6.58 4.73
C THR A 221 -23.19 -7.21 4.37
N VAL A 222 -23.60 -7.09 3.12
CA VAL A 222 -24.80 -7.73 2.57
C VAL A 222 -24.41 -8.45 1.30
N ALA A 223 -24.70 -9.74 1.20
CA ALA A 223 -24.51 -10.51 -0.03
C ALA A 223 -25.79 -11.24 -0.38
N GLY A 224 -26.05 -11.39 -1.66
CA GLY A 224 -27.27 -12.08 -2.13
C GLY A 224 -27.16 -12.50 -3.58
N GLY A 225 -27.96 -13.51 -3.93
CA GLY A 225 -28.05 -14.02 -5.29
C GLY A 225 -27.99 -15.55 -5.36
N ASP A 226 -27.75 -16.02 -6.57
CA ASP A 226 -27.68 -17.44 -6.90
C ASP A 226 -26.41 -17.76 -7.73
N GLU A 227 -26.35 -18.92 -8.33
CA GLU A 227 -25.24 -19.36 -9.16
C GLU A 227 -25.08 -18.52 -10.44
N PHE A 228 -26.20 -17.98 -10.95
CA PHE A 228 -26.23 -17.20 -12.19
C PHE A 228 -25.85 -15.72 -11.96
N LEU A 229 -26.42 -15.11 -10.91
CA LEU A 229 -26.20 -13.70 -10.58
C LEU A 229 -26.13 -13.52 -9.07
N ARG A 230 -25.04 -13.01 -8.57
CA ARG A 230 -24.83 -12.72 -7.15
C ARG A 230 -24.03 -11.47 -6.93
N GLY A 231 -24.20 -10.84 -5.79
CA GLY A 231 -23.53 -9.58 -5.50
C GLY A 231 -23.29 -9.38 -4.02
N ILE A 232 -22.44 -8.39 -3.72
CA ILE A 232 -22.09 -7.97 -2.37
C ILE A 232 -22.05 -6.47 -2.28
N LEU A 233 -22.50 -5.94 -1.15
CA LEU A 233 -22.35 -4.55 -0.73
C LEU A 233 -21.67 -4.54 0.63
N VAL A 234 -20.62 -3.74 0.77
CA VAL A 234 -19.90 -3.56 2.03
C VAL A 234 -19.77 -2.08 2.31
N TYR A 235 -20.06 -1.67 3.52
CA TYR A 235 -19.84 -0.29 3.98
C TYR A 235 -19.11 -0.30 5.32
N SER A 236 -18.16 0.59 5.48
CA SER A 236 -17.39 0.78 6.70
C SER A 236 -17.29 2.26 7.05
N ARG A 237 -17.57 2.58 8.29
CA ARG A 237 -17.39 3.91 8.86
C ARG A 237 -16.50 3.83 10.08
N ARG A 238 -15.51 4.73 10.14
CA ARG A 238 -14.64 4.92 11.32
C ARG A 238 -14.61 6.38 11.70
N ASP A 239 -14.63 6.64 13.01
CA ASP A 239 -14.49 7.97 13.60
C ASP A 239 -13.47 7.86 14.74
N GLY A 240 -12.45 8.71 14.76
CA GLY A 240 -11.37 8.65 15.74
C GLY A 240 -10.78 10.02 16.05
N GLN A 241 -9.78 10.00 16.93
CA GLN A 241 -9.07 11.18 17.40
C GLN A 241 -7.55 10.96 17.24
N GLU A 242 -6.73 11.86 17.78
CA GLU A 242 -5.29 11.69 17.84
C GLU A 242 -4.89 10.43 18.58
N THR A 243 -3.82 9.80 18.14
CA THR A 243 -3.18 8.69 18.87
C THR A 243 -2.42 9.26 20.06
N GLU A 244 -2.62 8.68 21.23
CA GLU A 244 -1.86 9.02 22.43
C GLU A 244 -0.39 8.64 22.25
N ASN A 245 0.51 9.45 22.80
CA ASN A 245 1.93 9.16 22.83
C ASN A 245 2.37 8.67 24.23
N ASN A 246 3.57 8.10 24.32
CA ASN A 246 4.14 7.63 25.59
C ASN A 246 4.86 8.74 26.37
N SER A 247 4.74 10.01 25.98
CA SER A 247 5.39 11.12 26.66
C SER A 247 4.56 11.59 27.84
N GLY A 248 5.20 11.76 29.00
CA GLY A 248 4.60 12.43 30.16
C GLY A 248 4.73 13.95 30.16
N THR A 249 5.40 14.53 29.14
CA THR A 249 5.74 15.95 29.10
C THR A 249 5.32 16.67 27.81
N VAL A 250 5.00 15.91 26.77
CA VAL A 250 4.58 16.45 25.47
C VAL A 250 3.26 15.79 25.07
N ASP A 251 2.21 16.56 25.00
CA ASP A 251 0.91 16.09 24.54
C ASP A 251 0.91 15.85 23.03
N ALA A 252 0.10 14.89 22.57
CA ALA A 252 -0.19 14.72 21.15
C ALA A 252 -0.99 15.93 20.64
N TYR A 253 -0.78 16.33 19.39
CA TYR A 253 -1.57 17.39 18.79
C TYR A 253 -3.03 16.94 18.64
N PRO A 254 -4.00 17.76 19.14
CA PRO A 254 -5.40 17.42 19.01
C PRO A 254 -5.79 17.17 17.55
N ALA A 255 -6.41 16.04 17.30
CA ALA A 255 -6.91 15.69 15.98
C ALA A 255 -8.26 14.98 16.06
N ASN A 256 -9.03 15.10 15.00
CA ASN A 256 -10.19 14.26 14.77
C ASN A 256 -10.22 13.83 13.32
N TRP A 257 -10.59 12.59 13.10
CA TRP A 257 -10.65 12.03 11.77
C TRP A 257 -11.86 11.13 11.59
N HIS A 258 -12.26 10.96 10.36
CA HIS A 258 -13.23 9.96 9.97
C HIS A 258 -12.90 9.39 8.60
N SER A 259 -13.35 8.16 8.38
CA SER A 259 -13.25 7.50 7.08
C SER A 259 -14.53 6.77 6.72
N ASP A 260 -14.80 6.74 5.44
CA ASP A 260 -15.89 5.99 4.83
C ASP A 260 -15.31 5.12 3.71
N ALA A 261 -15.71 3.85 3.70
CA ALA A 261 -15.37 2.92 2.64
C ALA A 261 -16.62 2.21 2.14
N PHE A 262 -16.68 2.00 0.84
CA PHE A 262 -17.81 1.34 0.19
C PHE A 262 -17.33 0.42 -0.92
N LEU A 263 -17.87 -0.79 -0.96
CA LEU A 263 -17.62 -1.80 -1.99
C LEU A 263 -18.94 -2.29 -2.55
N ALA A 264 -19.06 -2.31 -3.87
CA ALA A 264 -20.12 -3.00 -4.58
C ALA A 264 -19.49 -3.93 -5.62
N SER A 265 -19.77 -5.21 -5.54
CA SER A 265 -19.27 -6.18 -6.51
C SER A 265 -20.39 -7.11 -6.96
N GLY A 266 -20.52 -7.32 -8.26
CA GLY A 266 -21.46 -8.22 -8.88
C GLY A 266 -20.76 -9.29 -9.70
N ILE A 267 -21.25 -10.52 -9.62
CA ILE A 267 -20.77 -11.68 -10.37
C ILE A 267 -21.91 -12.16 -11.25
N TRP A 268 -21.69 -12.17 -12.55
CA TRP A 268 -22.60 -12.73 -13.53
C TRP A 268 -21.94 -13.92 -14.22
N GLN A 269 -22.57 -15.08 -14.11
CA GLN A 269 -22.10 -16.35 -14.65
C GLN A 269 -23.12 -16.91 -15.64
N PRO A 270 -23.12 -16.43 -16.92
CA PRO A 270 -24.12 -16.77 -17.91
C PRO A 270 -24.08 -18.24 -18.33
N ASN A 271 -22.94 -18.90 -18.15
CA ASN A 271 -22.70 -20.31 -18.46
C ASN A 271 -21.52 -20.83 -17.64
N ASP A 272 -21.18 -22.10 -17.83
CA ASP A 272 -20.10 -22.77 -17.07
C ASP A 272 -18.71 -22.31 -17.48
N GLU A 273 -18.56 -21.62 -18.62
CA GLU A 273 -17.26 -21.15 -19.10
C GLU A 273 -16.90 -19.75 -18.66
N HIS A 274 -17.87 -18.83 -18.54
CA HIS A 274 -17.64 -17.41 -18.27
C HIS A 274 -18.16 -16.98 -16.90
N LYS A 275 -17.29 -16.34 -16.14
CA LYS A 275 -17.60 -15.67 -14.88
C LYS A 275 -17.16 -14.21 -14.97
N LEU A 276 -18.12 -13.30 -15.14
CA LEU A 276 -17.85 -11.87 -15.19
C LEU A 276 -18.02 -11.25 -13.81
N THR A 277 -17.02 -10.50 -13.37
CA THR A 277 -17.03 -9.79 -12.09
C THR A 277 -16.86 -8.30 -12.34
N SER A 278 -17.81 -7.50 -11.87
CA SER A 278 -17.70 -6.03 -11.86
C SER A 278 -17.53 -5.57 -10.44
N THR A 279 -16.54 -4.73 -10.18
CA THR A 279 -16.22 -4.24 -8.84
C THR A 279 -16.08 -2.73 -8.85
N PHE A 280 -16.81 -2.07 -7.95
CA PHE A 280 -16.63 -0.67 -7.59
C PHE A 280 -16.16 -0.60 -6.14
N ASP A 281 -15.06 0.11 -5.90
CA ASP A 281 -14.41 0.24 -4.61
C ASP A 281 -14.11 1.73 -4.35
N TYR A 282 -14.51 2.21 -3.17
CA TYR A 282 -14.38 3.60 -2.74
C TYR A 282 -13.83 3.68 -1.32
N TYR A 283 -12.90 4.60 -1.12
CA TYR A 283 -12.35 4.97 0.17
C TYR A 283 -12.19 6.48 0.28
N HIS A 284 -12.56 7.04 1.44
CA HIS A 284 -12.35 8.44 1.76
C HIS A 284 -12.03 8.60 3.24
N LYS A 285 -11.00 9.40 3.54
CA LYS A 285 -10.66 9.77 4.91
C LYS A 285 -10.42 11.27 4.99
N THR A 286 -10.92 11.90 6.05
CA THR A 286 -10.65 13.29 6.39
C THR A 286 -10.08 13.35 7.80
N ASN A 287 -9.00 14.10 7.98
CA ASN A 287 -8.35 14.34 9.25
C ASN A 287 -8.18 15.84 9.46
N HIS A 288 -8.55 16.31 10.67
CA HIS A 288 -8.34 17.68 11.12
C HIS A 288 -7.37 17.66 12.28
N THR A 289 -6.22 18.34 12.14
CA THR A 289 -5.20 18.42 13.19
C THR A 289 -5.01 19.88 13.59
N HIS A 290 -4.99 20.12 14.90
CA HIS A 290 -4.61 21.39 15.48
C HIS A 290 -3.22 21.28 16.07
N TYR A 291 -2.31 22.12 15.60
CA TYR A 291 -0.95 22.22 16.14
C TYR A 291 -0.92 23.36 17.16
N ASP A 292 -0.89 23.02 18.44
CA ASP A 292 -0.84 24.01 19.55
C ASP A 292 0.45 24.82 19.52
N THR A 293 1.54 24.19 19.04
CA THR A 293 2.82 24.82 18.86
C THR A 293 3.32 24.58 17.44
N TRP A 294 3.48 25.64 16.67
CA TRP A 294 4.06 25.58 15.35
C TRP A 294 5.48 26.10 15.36
N ASP A 295 6.40 25.32 14.85
CA ASP A 295 7.81 25.64 14.75
C ASP A 295 8.34 25.34 13.36
N SER A 296 8.93 26.34 12.71
CA SER A 296 9.51 26.19 11.37
C SER A 296 10.92 25.61 11.37
N SER A 297 11.64 25.72 12.49
CA SER A 297 13.07 25.41 12.56
C SER A 297 13.47 24.41 13.65
N GLY A 298 12.50 23.93 14.46
CA GLY A 298 12.76 23.03 15.56
C GLY A 298 13.16 23.70 16.88
N ASN A 299 13.29 25.00 16.94
CA ASN A 299 13.83 25.70 18.12
C ASN A 299 12.97 26.85 18.67
N SER A 300 11.92 27.28 17.99
CA SER A 300 11.06 28.36 18.49
C SER A 300 9.61 28.22 18.02
N THR A 301 8.69 28.25 18.95
CA THR A 301 7.26 28.33 18.66
C THR A 301 6.94 29.64 17.98
N ILE A 302 6.32 29.58 16.81
CA ILE A 302 5.92 30.75 16.01
C ILE A 302 4.42 31.00 15.99
N GLY A 303 3.63 30.14 16.63
CA GLY A 303 2.18 30.24 16.72
C GLY A 303 1.51 28.88 16.68
N THR A 304 0.25 28.88 16.33
CA THR A 304 -0.57 27.66 16.13
C THR A 304 -0.87 27.47 14.65
N ALA A 305 -1.17 26.25 14.25
CA ALA A 305 -1.57 25.92 12.88
C ALA A 305 -2.75 24.94 12.87
N ASN A 306 -3.55 25.00 11.83
CA ASN A 306 -4.63 24.03 11.58
C ASN A 306 -4.42 23.37 10.22
N GLN A 307 -4.56 22.07 10.18
CA GLN A 307 -4.44 21.30 8.94
C GLN A 307 -5.66 20.41 8.72
N THR A 308 -6.15 20.39 7.51
CA THR A 308 -7.12 19.41 7.03
C THR A 308 -6.45 18.56 5.97
N SER A 309 -6.39 17.25 6.20
CA SER A 309 -5.87 16.28 5.24
C SER A 309 -7.00 15.38 4.76
N GLN A 310 -7.08 15.16 3.45
CA GLN A 310 -8.04 14.25 2.85
C GLN A 310 -7.33 13.26 1.94
N THR A 311 -7.77 12.01 1.99
CA THR A 311 -7.40 10.99 1.01
C THR A 311 -8.65 10.37 0.43
N ARG A 312 -8.64 10.13 -0.88
CA ARG A 312 -9.74 9.51 -1.59
C ARG A 312 -9.21 8.55 -2.64
N ARG A 313 -9.81 7.40 -2.75
CA ARG A 313 -9.59 6.45 -3.82
C ARG A 313 -10.93 5.89 -4.29
N TRP A 314 -11.09 5.76 -5.58
CA TRP A 314 -12.15 4.94 -6.14
C TRP A 314 -11.65 4.22 -7.38
N GLY A 315 -12.18 3.04 -7.59
CA GLY A 315 -11.83 2.19 -8.70
C GLY A 315 -13.05 1.49 -9.26
N LEU A 316 -13.00 1.22 -10.54
CA LEU A 316 -13.97 0.41 -11.26
C LEU A 316 -13.23 -0.62 -12.08
N SER A 317 -13.60 -1.89 -11.97
CA SER A 317 -13.02 -2.97 -12.75
C SER A 317 -14.09 -3.89 -13.33
N LEU A 318 -13.76 -4.47 -14.46
CA LEU A 318 -14.52 -5.55 -15.08
C LEU A 318 -13.55 -6.67 -15.41
N LYS A 319 -13.83 -7.86 -14.90
CA LYS A 319 -13.02 -9.06 -15.07
C LYS A 319 -13.85 -10.17 -15.67
N ASP A 320 -13.31 -10.87 -16.66
CA ASP A 320 -13.84 -12.13 -17.18
C ASP A 320 -12.85 -13.25 -16.84
N ASP A 321 -13.31 -14.23 -16.09
CA ASP A 321 -12.64 -15.51 -15.90
C ASP A 321 -13.29 -16.52 -16.84
N TRP A 322 -12.61 -16.79 -17.94
CA TRP A 322 -13.03 -17.72 -18.96
C TRP A 322 -12.32 -19.06 -18.78
N THR A 323 -13.10 -20.12 -18.65
CA THR A 323 -12.61 -21.50 -18.55
C THR A 323 -13.06 -22.27 -19.77
N PRO A 324 -12.34 -22.16 -20.92
CA PRO A 324 -12.72 -22.83 -22.15
C PRO A 324 -12.57 -24.35 -22.02
N MET A 325 -13.60 -25.10 -22.42
CA MET A 325 -13.57 -26.55 -22.44
C MET A 325 -12.89 -27.05 -23.73
N ASN A 326 -11.59 -26.75 -23.89
CA ASN A 326 -10.82 -27.15 -25.07
C ASN A 326 -9.39 -27.60 -24.74
N ASP A 327 -8.72 -28.21 -25.73
CA ASP A 327 -7.38 -28.77 -25.56
C ASP A 327 -6.27 -27.71 -25.51
N TYR A 328 -6.54 -26.47 -25.87
CA TYR A 328 -5.52 -25.43 -26.01
C TYR A 328 -5.30 -24.59 -24.75
N LEU A 329 -6.38 -24.27 -24.02
CA LEU A 329 -6.35 -23.39 -22.84
C LEU A 329 -7.24 -23.96 -21.74
N ASP A 330 -6.78 -23.89 -20.50
CA ASP A 330 -7.56 -24.28 -19.32
C ASP A 330 -8.28 -23.06 -18.73
N SER A 331 -7.60 -21.90 -18.72
CA SER A 331 -8.20 -20.66 -18.21
C SER A 331 -7.59 -19.42 -18.85
N VAL A 332 -8.41 -18.39 -18.98
CA VAL A 332 -8.02 -17.03 -19.36
C VAL A 332 -8.71 -16.06 -18.42
N SER A 333 -7.95 -15.23 -17.74
CA SER A 333 -8.49 -14.16 -16.90
C SER A 333 -8.13 -12.83 -17.53
N THR A 334 -9.12 -11.99 -17.83
CA THR A 334 -8.91 -10.66 -18.41
C THR A 334 -9.61 -9.62 -17.57
N LYS A 335 -8.89 -8.57 -17.17
CA LYS A 335 -9.41 -7.46 -16.38
C LYS A 335 -9.09 -6.14 -17.07
N ILE A 336 -10.08 -5.27 -17.17
CA ILE A 336 -9.93 -3.86 -17.49
C ILE A 336 -10.31 -3.03 -16.27
N TYR A 337 -9.62 -1.92 -16.03
CA TYR A 337 -9.87 -1.11 -14.85
C TYR A 337 -9.56 0.37 -15.05
N TYR A 338 -10.21 1.16 -14.22
CA TYR A 338 -9.87 2.56 -13.97
C TYR A 338 -9.77 2.80 -12.46
N GLN A 339 -8.80 3.62 -12.06
CA GLN A 339 -8.63 4.05 -10.68
C GLN A 339 -8.29 5.52 -10.62
N HIS A 340 -8.90 6.22 -9.69
CA HIS A 340 -8.56 7.59 -9.31
C HIS A 340 -8.15 7.62 -7.84
N THR A 341 -7.03 8.28 -7.56
CA THR A 341 -6.57 8.55 -6.19
C THR A 341 -6.26 10.02 -6.03
N GLU A 342 -6.59 10.55 -4.86
CA GLU A 342 -6.39 11.94 -4.50
C GLU A 342 -5.93 12.04 -3.05
N ALA A 343 -4.91 12.82 -2.80
CA ALA A 343 -4.49 13.21 -1.47
C ALA A 343 -4.34 14.73 -1.41
N HIS A 344 -4.90 15.36 -0.38
CA HIS A 344 -5.11 16.79 -0.31
C HIS A 344 -4.82 17.31 1.09
N ASP A 345 -3.92 18.29 1.22
CA ASP A 345 -3.64 18.97 2.47
C ASP A 345 -3.94 20.46 2.35
N TRP A 346 -4.76 20.97 3.26
CA TRP A 346 -4.95 22.42 3.50
C TRP A 346 -4.39 22.76 4.87
N THR A 347 -3.40 23.64 4.88
CA THR A 347 -2.75 24.05 6.12
C THR A 347 -2.83 25.56 6.27
N TYR A 348 -3.44 26.01 7.36
CA TYR A 348 -3.44 27.40 7.78
C TYR A 348 -2.41 27.58 8.90
N MET A 349 -1.32 28.29 8.60
CA MET A 349 -0.15 28.35 9.46
C MET A 349 0.54 29.71 9.39
N PRO A 350 1.32 30.12 10.42
CA PRO A 350 2.16 31.29 10.32
C PRO A 350 3.36 31.07 9.40
N ASP A 351 3.66 32.03 8.56
CA ASP A 351 4.91 32.07 7.81
C ASP A 351 6.09 32.17 8.80
N SER A 352 7.15 31.44 8.51
CA SER A 352 8.31 31.29 9.41
C SER A 352 9.07 32.60 9.66
N ILE A 353 8.99 33.55 8.73
CA ILE A 353 9.76 34.81 8.76
C ILE A 353 8.88 35.99 9.08
N THR A 354 7.83 36.18 8.30
CA THR A 354 6.94 37.32 8.43
C THR A 354 5.96 37.18 9.59
N ARG A 355 5.78 35.97 10.10
CA ARG A 355 4.77 35.59 11.11
C ARG A 355 3.33 35.86 10.70
N ARG A 356 3.09 36.21 9.46
CA ARG A 356 1.75 36.38 8.90
C ARG A 356 1.14 35.00 8.63
N MET A 357 -0.15 34.91 8.91
CA MET A 357 -0.88 33.68 8.60
C MET A 357 -1.00 33.50 7.10
N GLN A 358 -0.83 32.27 6.67
CA GLN A 358 -0.91 31.84 5.28
C GLN A 358 -1.66 30.54 5.15
N THR A 359 -2.22 30.30 3.98
CA THR A 359 -2.81 29.01 3.62
C THR A 359 -1.88 28.32 2.60
N VAL A 360 -1.55 27.06 2.87
CA VAL A 360 -0.79 26.20 1.98
C VAL A 360 -1.70 25.06 1.54
N ASN A 361 -1.84 24.86 0.24
CA ASN A 361 -2.57 23.75 -0.36
C ASN A 361 -1.59 22.86 -1.12
N SER A 362 -1.60 21.57 -0.82
CA SER A 362 -0.78 20.56 -1.48
C SER A 362 -1.65 19.39 -1.90
N ASN A 363 -1.67 19.09 -3.20
CA ASN A 363 -2.48 18.03 -3.76
C ASN A 363 -1.61 17.02 -4.48
N TYR A 364 -2.11 15.79 -4.52
CA TYR A 364 -1.51 14.69 -5.26
C TYR A 364 -2.62 13.83 -5.85
N ASP A 365 -2.76 13.91 -7.17
CA ASP A 365 -3.84 13.27 -7.90
C ASP A 365 -3.26 12.30 -8.93
N THR A 366 -3.83 11.10 -9.02
CA THR A 366 -3.42 10.10 -10.02
C THR A 366 -4.63 9.42 -10.65
N ASP A 367 -4.66 9.41 -11.97
CA ASP A 367 -5.63 8.67 -12.79
C ASP A 367 -4.93 7.52 -13.49
N THR A 368 -5.43 6.30 -13.34
CA THR A 368 -4.83 5.10 -13.92
C THR A 368 -5.86 4.29 -14.70
N TRP A 369 -5.52 3.92 -15.91
CA TRP A 369 -6.24 2.95 -16.75
C TRP A 369 -5.37 1.74 -16.98
N GLY A 370 -5.97 0.57 -17.02
CA GLY A 370 -5.19 -0.63 -17.29
C GLY A 370 -5.96 -1.81 -17.81
N LEU A 371 -5.18 -2.75 -18.33
CA LEU A 371 -5.60 -4.06 -18.81
C LEU A 371 -4.63 -5.10 -18.26
N GLN A 372 -5.16 -6.23 -17.80
CA GLN A 372 -4.38 -7.39 -17.37
C GLN A 372 -5.00 -8.64 -17.96
N THR A 373 -4.16 -9.55 -18.46
CA THR A 373 -4.58 -10.87 -18.97
C THR A 373 -3.62 -11.92 -18.44
N ALA A 374 -4.16 -13.04 -17.98
CA ALA A 374 -3.41 -14.22 -17.55
C ALA A 374 -4.03 -15.47 -18.18
N LEU A 375 -3.16 -16.38 -18.63
CA LEU A 375 -3.51 -17.64 -19.29
C LEU A 375 -2.89 -18.78 -18.50
N ALA A 376 -3.57 -19.91 -18.43
CA ALA A 376 -3.04 -21.13 -17.83
C ALA A 376 -3.37 -22.34 -18.69
N LYS A 377 -2.43 -23.31 -18.71
CA LYS A 377 -2.57 -24.60 -19.39
C LYS A 377 -1.74 -25.67 -18.69
N THR A 378 -2.37 -26.77 -18.34
CA THR A 378 -1.69 -27.99 -17.85
C THR A 378 -1.49 -28.96 -18.99
N LEU A 379 -0.25 -29.37 -19.23
CA LEU A 379 0.18 -30.33 -20.24
C LEU A 379 1.07 -31.41 -19.62
N GLY A 380 0.49 -32.53 -19.24
CA GLY A 380 1.21 -33.60 -18.56
C GLY A 380 1.82 -33.12 -17.24
N ARG A 381 3.18 -33.05 -17.16
CA ARG A 381 3.89 -32.56 -15.98
C ARG A 381 4.07 -31.04 -15.92
N HIS A 382 3.65 -30.31 -16.95
CA HIS A 382 3.86 -28.89 -17.11
C HIS A 382 2.59 -28.12 -16.76
N ASP A 383 2.69 -27.20 -15.79
CA ASP A 383 1.68 -26.20 -15.49
C ASP A 383 2.18 -24.86 -16.03
N LEU A 384 1.73 -24.54 -17.24
CA LEU A 384 2.15 -23.34 -17.96
C LEU A 384 1.28 -22.16 -17.57
N SER A 385 1.89 -21.02 -17.31
CA SER A 385 1.21 -19.74 -17.16
C SER A 385 1.90 -18.66 -17.99
N ALA A 386 1.10 -17.76 -18.53
CA ALA A 386 1.56 -16.59 -19.26
C ALA A 386 0.62 -15.42 -19.00
N GLY A 387 1.10 -14.21 -19.17
CA GLY A 387 0.27 -13.04 -18.96
C GLY A 387 0.84 -11.80 -19.61
N PHE A 388 -0.03 -10.81 -19.69
CA PHE A 388 0.27 -9.50 -20.24
C PHE A 388 -0.45 -8.43 -19.41
N ASN A 389 0.19 -7.30 -19.20
CA ASN A 389 -0.43 -6.13 -18.60
C ASN A 389 0.00 -4.86 -19.32
N ALA A 390 -0.92 -3.92 -19.41
CA ALA A 390 -0.69 -2.59 -19.94
C ALA A 390 -1.41 -1.56 -19.05
N SER A 391 -0.75 -0.47 -18.73
CA SER A 391 -1.37 0.61 -17.96
C SER A 391 -0.81 1.98 -18.35
N THR A 392 -1.61 3.00 -18.11
CA THR A 392 -1.20 4.40 -18.19
C THR A 392 -1.66 5.12 -16.94
N SER A 393 -0.78 5.91 -16.36
CA SER A 393 -1.06 6.73 -15.18
C SER A 393 -0.71 8.19 -15.45
N LYS A 394 -1.65 9.09 -15.18
CA LYS A 394 -1.42 10.53 -15.17
C LYS A 394 -1.30 10.99 -13.72
N THR A 395 -0.21 11.66 -13.38
CA THR A 395 0.07 12.19 -12.04
C THR A 395 0.13 13.70 -12.09
N GLN A 396 -0.55 14.36 -11.15
CA GLN A 396 -0.56 15.82 -11.01
C GLN A 396 -0.26 16.21 -9.56
N ARG A 397 0.50 17.29 -9.40
CA ARG A 397 0.94 17.81 -8.09
C ARG A 397 0.63 19.30 -7.95
N PRO A 398 -0.64 19.74 -7.99
CA PRO A 398 -1.00 21.12 -7.75
C PRO A 398 -0.58 21.56 -6.35
N PHE A 399 0.04 22.74 -6.28
CA PHE A 399 0.48 23.35 -5.03
C PHE A 399 0.23 24.85 -5.07
N SER A 400 -0.28 25.42 -4.00
CA SER A 400 -0.46 26.85 -3.88
C SER A 400 -0.25 27.35 -2.45
N GLN A 401 0.21 28.59 -2.36
CA GLN A 401 0.45 29.27 -1.10
C GLN A 401 -0.10 30.70 -1.19
N SER A 402 -0.86 31.13 -0.20
CA SER A 402 -1.48 32.46 -0.17
C SER A 402 -1.45 33.05 1.26
N PRO A 403 -0.94 34.27 1.45
CA PRO A 403 -0.19 35.09 0.46
C PRO A 403 1.16 34.46 0.09
N ILE A 404 1.64 34.73 -1.11
CA ILE A 404 2.98 34.30 -1.52
C ILE A 404 4.00 35.09 -0.68
N PRO A 405 4.97 34.43 -0.02
CA PRO A 405 5.97 35.11 0.79
C PRO A 405 6.80 36.06 -0.07
N SER A 406 6.92 37.32 0.35
CA SER A 406 7.69 38.35 -0.39
C SER A 406 9.19 38.13 -0.40
N VAL A 407 9.73 37.28 0.48
CA VAL A 407 11.17 37.09 0.72
C VAL A 407 11.71 35.77 0.19
N TYR A 408 10.86 34.78 0.06
CA TYR A 408 11.21 33.47 -0.50
C TYR A 408 10.21 33.14 -1.58
N SER A 409 10.73 33.07 -2.75
CA SER A 409 10.02 32.51 -3.88
C SER A 409 10.07 30.99 -3.77
N GLU A 410 9.11 30.42 -3.06
CA GLU A 410 8.98 28.97 -3.02
C GLU A 410 8.44 28.44 -4.35
N ILE A 411 8.87 27.23 -4.69
CA ILE A 411 8.32 26.52 -5.86
C ILE A 411 6.87 26.17 -5.50
N MET A 412 5.94 26.67 -6.26
CA MET A 412 4.50 26.44 -6.02
C MET A 412 4.04 25.07 -6.51
N GLN A 413 4.83 24.42 -7.35
CA GLN A 413 4.56 23.06 -7.85
C GLN A 413 5.77 22.18 -7.55
N PRO A 414 5.65 21.18 -6.67
CA PRO A 414 6.80 20.41 -6.17
C PRO A 414 7.44 19.47 -7.20
N GLU A 415 6.68 19.05 -8.20
CA GLU A 415 7.16 18.25 -9.33
C GLU A 415 6.32 18.54 -10.56
N ALA A 416 6.87 18.28 -11.75
CA ALA A 416 6.10 18.40 -12.98
C ALA A 416 4.97 17.34 -13.02
N ASP A 417 3.85 17.72 -13.60
CA ASP A 417 2.85 16.75 -14.02
C ASP A 417 3.50 15.73 -14.94
N SER A 418 3.07 14.49 -14.86
CA SER A 418 3.68 13.41 -15.62
C SER A 418 2.70 12.36 -16.08
N ARG A 419 3.10 11.64 -17.09
CA ARG A 419 2.36 10.47 -17.59
C ARG A 419 3.30 9.29 -17.75
N SER A 420 2.93 8.18 -17.12
CA SER A 420 3.65 6.91 -17.22
C SER A 420 2.88 5.91 -18.04
N TYR A 421 3.59 5.11 -18.83
CA TYR A 421 3.09 3.95 -19.55
C TYR A 421 3.88 2.73 -19.09
N THR A 422 3.19 1.67 -18.74
CA THR A 422 3.80 0.41 -18.35
C THR A 422 3.26 -0.72 -19.22
N LEU A 423 4.17 -1.50 -19.78
CA LEU A 423 3.86 -2.73 -20.51
C LEU A 423 4.63 -3.87 -19.87
N GLY A 424 3.96 -4.96 -19.55
CA GLY A 424 4.59 -6.13 -18.97
C GLY A 424 4.06 -7.41 -19.58
N GLY A 425 4.90 -8.43 -19.62
CA GLY A 425 4.50 -9.76 -20.02
C GLY A 425 5.36 -10.80 -19.32
N PHE A 426 4.79 -11.97 -19.06
CA PHE A 426 5.51 -13.07 -18.43
C PHE A 426 5.15 -14.42 -19.02
N VAL A 427 6.06 -15.36 -18.85
CA VAL A 427 5.84 -16.79 -19.01
C VAL A 427 6.48 -17.54 -17.86
N GLN A 428 5.83 -18.58 -17.38
CA GLN A 428 6.31 -19.44 -16.31
C GLN A 428 5.84 -20.86 -16.56
N ASP A 429 6.70 -21.84 -16.23
CA ASP A 429 6.37 -23.26 -16.26
C ASP A 429 6.66 -23.88 -14.90
N LYS A 430 5.69 -24.54 -14.31
CA LYS A 430 5.91 -25.42 -13.15
C LYS A 430 6.00 -26.86 -13.64
N ILE A 431 7.22 -27.38 -13.69
CA ILE A 431 7.52 -28.73 -14.16
C ILE A 431 7.51 -29.67 -12.96
N ASN A 432 6.52 -30.55 -12.89
CA ASN A 432 6.30 -31.47 -11.78
C ASN A 432 6.97 -32.81 -12.06
N PHE A 433 7.69 -33.35 -11.07
CA PHE A 433 8.33 -34.66 -11.09
C PHE A 433 7.86 -35.45 -9.87
N ASP A 434 7.37 -36.65 -10.10
CA ASP A 434 7.04 -37.59 -9.03
C ASP A 434 8.29 -38.40 -8.64
N LEU A 435 8.74 -38.18 -7.41
CA LEU A 435 9.93 -38.87 -6.85
C LEU A 435 9.50 -39.66 -5.62
N ASP A 436 9.30 -40.97 -5.76
CA ASP A 436 8.99 -41.90 -4.68
C ASP A 436 7.86 -41.41 -3.76
N SER A 437 6.76 -40.96 -4.33
CA SER A 437 5.56 -40.40 -3.66
C SER A 437 5.72 -38.98 -3.13
N HIS A 438 6.84 -38.32 -3.42
CA HIS A 438 7.06 -36.91 -3.15
C HIS A 438 7.07 -36.11 -4.45
N ASN A 439 6.45 -34.93 -4.46
CA ASN A 439 6.52 -34.05 -5.62
C ASN A 439 7.77 -33.18 -5.55
N PHE A 440 8.52 -33.16 -6.64
CA PHE A 440 9.59 -32.20 -6.89
C PHE A 440 9.20 -31.33 -8.07
N ALA A 441 9.32 -30.02 -7.95
CA ALA A 441 9.01 -29.10 -9.04
C ALA A 441 10.18 -28.17 -9.33
N ILE A 442 10.39 -27.91 -10.61
CA ILE A 442 11.29 -26.86 -11.12
C ILE A 442 10.41 -25.81 -11.78
N ILE A 443 10.56 -24.55 -11.35
CA ILE A 443 9.68 -23.46 -11.79
C ILE A 443 10.54 -22.35 -12.38
N PRO A 444 10.93 -22.45 -13.67
CA PRO A 444 11.52 -21.34 -14.40
C PRO A 444 10.46 -20.33 -14.80
N GLY A 445 10.80 -19.06 -14.73
CA GLY A 445 9.94 -17.97 -15.17
C GLY A 445 10.74 -16.78 -15.66
N VAL A 446 10.13 -15.96 -16.48
CA VAL A 446 10.67 -14.68 -16.90
C VAL A 446 9.55 -13.68 -17.10
N ARG A 447 9.78 -12.46 -16.63
CA ARG A 447 8.96 -11.31 -16.89
C ARG A 447 9.77 -10.24 -17.60
N VAL A 448 9.17 -9.60 -18.59
CA VAL A 448 9.73 -8.42 -19.25
C VAL A 448 8.80 -7.25 -18.95
N VAL A 449 9.36 -6.14 -18.46
CA VAL A 449 8.60 -4.92 -18.14
C VAL A 449 9.28 -3.74 -18.81
N HIS A 450 8.49 -2.95 -19.53
CA HIS A 450 8.88 -1.68 -20.09
C HIS A 450 8.09 -0.57 -19.38
N GLN A 451 8.77 0.45 -18.85
CA GLN A 451 8.14 1.65 -18.35
C GLN A 451 8.71 2.89 -19.03
N SER A 452 7.83 3.80 -19.38
CA SER A 452 8.16 5.10 -19.96
C SER A 452 7.40 6.19 -19.22
N THR A 453 8.12 7.15 -18.66
CA THR A 453 7.54 8.31 -17.97
C THR A 453 7.99 9.57 -18.68
N LYS A 454 7.06 10.47 -18.97
CA LYS A 454 7.29 11.77 -19.59
C LYS A 454 6.68 12.88 -18.75
N PRO A 455 7.31 14.05 -18.68
CA PRO A 455 6.70 15.20 -18.03
C PRO A 455 5.61 15.79 -18.93
N GLU A 456 4.64 16.42 -18.30
CA GLU A 456 3.58 17.20 -18.95
C GLU A 456 3.54 18.60 -18.31
N ASN A 457 2.97 19.59 -18.99
CA ASN A 457 2.75 20.95 -18.47
C ASN A 457 4.02 21.64 -17.91
N LEU A 458 5.16 21.48 -18.57
CA LEU A 458 6.43 22.08 -18.14
C LEU A 458 6.39 23.60 -18.12
N SER A 459 5.59 24.24 -18.99
CA SER A 459 5.35 25.70 -18.97
C SER A 459 4.68 26.15 -17.67
N ASP A 460 3.73 25.35 -17.16
CA ASP A 460 3.02 25.65 -15.92
C ASP A 460 3.96 25.50 -14.72
N LEU A 461 4.79 24.46 -14.73
CA LEU A 461 5.84 24.29 -13.72
C LEU A 461 6.80 25.50 -13.70
N ALA A 462 7.24 25.96 -14.86
CA ALA A 462 8.11 27.14 -14.98
C ALA A 462 7.42 28.42 -14.51
N ALA A 463 6.15 28.62 -14.88
CA ALA A 463 5.37 29.78 -14.47
C ALA A 463 5.13 29.82 -12.95
N ASN A 464 5.01 28.64 -12.32
CA ASN A 464 4.82 28.47 -10.88
C ASN A 464 6.14 28.30 -10.12
N SER A 465 7.28 28.47 -10.78
CA SER A 465 8.60 28.38 -10.16
C SER A 465 9.29 29.74 -10.15
N SER A 466 9.79 30.12 -9.01
CA SER A 466 10.70 31.27 -8.90
C SER A 466 12.16 30.88 -9.05
N VAL A 467 12.44 29.61 -9.12
CA VAL A 467 13.78 29.02 -9.14
C VAL A 467 14.17 28.57 -10.54
N LEU A 468 13.19 28.06 -11.31
CA LEU A 468 13.42 27.49 -12.64
C LEU A 468 12.74 28.34 -13.71
N SER A 469 13.49 28.78 -14.70
CA SER A 469 12.94 29.40 -15.91
C SER A 469 12.42 28.34 -16.87
N GLU A 470 11.60 28.73 -17.86
CA GLU A 470 11.09 27.84 -18.89
C GLU A 470 12.23 27.11 -19.63
N SER A 471 13.30 27.82 -19.95
CA SER A 471 14.47 27.20 -20.58
C SER A 471 15.20 26.22 -19.66
N SER A 472 15.26 26.49 -18.35
CA SER A 472 15.86 25.57 -17.38
C SER A 472 15.04 24.28 -17.26
N VAL A 473 13.71 24.39 -17.16
CA VAL A 473 12.80 23.26 -17.05
C VAL A 473 12.88 22.38 -18.30
N ALA A 474 12.85 22.97 -19.50
CA ALA A 474 12.94 22.25 -20.76
C ALA A 474 14.26 21.48 -20.93
N ASN A 475 15.36 22.02 -20.38
CA ASN A 475 16.67 21.37 -20.43
C ASN A 475 16.88 20.29 -19.35
N LEU A 476 16.22 20.42 -18.21
CA LEU A 476 16.37 19.50 -17.09
C LEU A 476 15.47 18.28 -17.20
N TYR A 477 14.27 18.44 -17.72
CA TYR A 477 13.23 17.43 -17.62
C TYR A 477 12.83 16.86 -18.97
N GLY A 478 13.23 15.63 -19.19
CA GLY A 478 12.92 14.85 -20.37
C GLY A 478 12.19 13.55 -20.05
N LYS A 479 11.99 12.76 -21.08
CA LYS A 479 11.44 11.40 -20.96
C LYS A 479 12.47 10.48 -20.31
N ASN A 480 12.01 9.66 -19.35
CA ASN A 480 12.77 8.52 -18.83
C ASN A 480 12.08 7.23 -19.27
N SER A 481 12.80 6.28 -19.83
CA SER A 481 12.24 4.97 -20.19
C SER A 481 13.30 3.88 -20.08
N ASP A 482 12.86 2.71 -19.64
CA ASP A 482 13.73 1.54 -19.47
C ASP A 482 12.94 0.25 -19.66
N THR A 483 13.67 -0.82 -20.00
CA THR A 483 13.12 -2.18 -20.13
C THR A 483 13.93 -3.13 -19.29
N GLN A 484 13.27 -3.86 -18.40
CA GLN A 484 13.88 -4.84 -17.50
C GLN A 484 13.43 -6.25 -17.84
N VAL A 485 14.38 -7.18 -17.79
CA VAL A 485 14.15 -8.62 -17.89
C VAL A 485 14.36 -9.23 -16.52
N LEU A 486 13.33 -9.87 -15.97
CA LEU A 486 13.24 -10.34 -14.61
C LEU A 486 13.12 -11.88 -14.59
N PRO A 487 14.22 -12.62 -14.65
CA PRO A 487 14.21 -14.08 -14.55
C PRO A 487 13.92 -14.54 -13.13
N SER A 488 13.31 -15.71 -13.02
CA SER A 488 13.11 -16.43 -11.76
C SER A 488 13.36 -17.92 -11.95
N LEU A 489 13.81 -18.58 -10.89
CA LEU A 489 13.96 -20.04 -10.87
C LEU A 489 13.68 -20.51 -9.43
N THR A 490 12.75 -21.43 -9.30
CA THR A 490 12.38 -22.04 -8.02
C THR A 490 12.50 -23.54 -8.11
N PHE A 491 13.13 -24.12 -7.08
CA PHE A 491 13.10 -25.56 -6.83
C PHE A 491 12.20 -25.77 -5.60
N GLN A 492 11.22 -26.64 -5.75
CA GLN A 492 10.28 -26.99 -4.68
C GLN A 492 10.32 -28.49 -4.46
N TYR A 493 10.36 -28.91 -3.19
CA TYR A 493 10.27 -30.30 -2.80
C TYR A 493 9.24 -30.45 -1.68
N ASP A 494 8.25 -31.30 -1.91
CA ASP A 494 7.21 -31.59 -0.93
C ASP A 494 7.69 -32.69 0.03
N LEU A 495 8.10 -32.29 1.25
CA LEU A 495 8.53 -33.21 2.31
C LEU A 495 7.38 -34.10 2.79
N THR A 496 6.19 -33.53 2.84
CA THR A 496 4.92 -34.22 3.06
C THR A 496 3.87 -33.58 2.17
N PRO A 497 2.65 -34.12 2.01
CA PRO A 497 1.58 -33.49 1.26
C PRO A 497 1.20 -32.07 1.76
N ARG A 498 1.62 -31.71 2.98
CA ARG A 498 1.27 -30.44 3.64
C ARG A 498 2.49 -29.56 4.00
N LEU A 499 3.72 -30.04 3.76
CA LEU A 499 4.96 -29.34 4.12
C LEU A 499 5.93 -29.37 2.94
N MET A 500 6.34 -28.21 2.48
CA MET A 500 7.33 -28.04 1.41
C MET A 500 8.61 -27.33 1.88
N THR A 501 9.71 -27.64 1.23
CA THR A 501 10.91 -26.80 1.22
C THR A 501 11.15 -26.27 -0.18
N TYR A 502 11.73 -25.09 -0.28
CA TYR A 502 12.05 -24.46 -1.57
C TYR A 502 13.36 -23.70 -1.54
N LEU A 503 13.97 -23.60 -2.71
CA LEU A 503 15.08 -22.70 -2.99
C LEU A 503 14.66 -21.83 -4.17
N GLN A 504 14.68 -20.52 -4.02
CA GLN A 504 14.17 -19.58 -5.00
C GLN A 504 15.17 -18.48 -5.31
N TYR A 505 15.35 -18.22 -6.60
CA TYR A 505 15.99 -17.02 -7.12
C TYR A 505 14.94 -16.19 -7.85
N GLN A 506 14.91 -14.88 -7.56
CA GLN A 506 14.07 -13.91 -8.28
C GLN A 506 14.82 -12.60 -8.49
N ARG A 507 14.68 -12.03 -9.69
CA ARG A 507 15.11 -10.67 -9.98
C ARG A 507 13.93 -9.72 -9.90
N GLY A 508 14.11 -8.59 -9.19
CA GLY A 508 13.13 -7.52 -9.08
C GLY A 508 13.61 -6.24 -9.75
N ALA A 509 12.68 -5.34 -10.03
CA ALA A 509 12.95 -4.02 -10.55
C ALA A 509 12.05 -2.96 -9.90
N GLN A 510 12.60 -1.76 -9.71
CA GLN A 510 11.88 -0.57 -9.25
C GLN A 510 12.25 0.59 -10.17
N PHE A 511 11.30 1.05 -10.95
CA PHE A 511 11.48 2.20 -11.83
C PHE A 511 11.49 3.51 -11.03
N PRO A 512 12.27 4.52 -11.48
CA PRO A 512 12.23 5.83 -10.86
C PRO A 512 10.81 6.42 -10.87
N ASN A 513 10.42 7.05 -9.78
CA ASN A 513 9.12 7.71 -9.68
C ASN A 513 9.16 9.18 -10.15
N ALA A 514 7.98 9.78 -10.35
CA ALA A 514 7.86 11.15 -10.87
C ALA A 514 8.60 12.18 -9.99
N SER A 515 8.55 12.03 -8.66
CA SER A 515 9.23 12.93 -7.73
C SER A 515 10.77 12.87 -7.87
N GLN A 516 11.32 11.69 -8.10
CA GLN A 516 12.76 11.52 -8.35
C GLN A 516 13.18 12.07 -9.71
N LEU A 517 12.33 11.95 -10.72
CA LEU A 517 12.60 12.40 -12.09
C LEU A 517 12.40 13.92 -12.27
N TYR A 518 11.32 14.46 -11.68
CA TYR A 518 10.81 15.80 -12.00
C TYR A 518 10.61 16.69 -10.78
N GLY A 519 11.13 16.31 -9.62
CA GLY A 519 11.06 17.14 -8.42
C GLY A 519 11.70 18.52 -8.62
N SER A 520 11.09 19.56 -8.08
CA SER A 520 11.59 20.92 -8.17
C SER A 520 11.17 21.77 -6.96
N TRP A 521 11.75 21.44 -5.80
CA TRP A 521 11.48 22.14 -4.56
C TRP A 521 12.53 23.21 -4.26
N ASN A 522 12.08 24.43 -3.90
CA ASN A 522 12.90 25.38 -3.19
C ASN A 522 12.86 25.05 -1.69
N LEU A 523 14.00 24.72 -1.12
CA LEU A 523 14.13 24.35 0.29
C LEU A 523 14.49 25.57 1.17
N GLY A 524 14.55 26.76 0.61
CA GLY A 524 14.83 28.01 1.30
C GLY A 524 16.24 28.56 1.15
N SER A 525 16.61 29.55 1.93
CA SER A 525 17.95 30.14 1.92
C SER A 525 18.88 29.49 2.93
N SER A 526 20.16 29.39 2.56
CA SER A 526 21.21 28.92 3.45
C SER A 526 21.57 29.97 4.51
N TYR A 527 22.31 29.54 5.54
CA TYR A 527 22.80 30.39 6.62
C TYR A 527 23.70 31.55 6.16
N ALA A 528 24.14 31.56 4.91
CA ALA A 528 25.08 32.54 4.34
C ALA A 528 24.40 33.55 3.39
N GLY A 529 23.28 34.15 3.79
CA GLY A 529 22.66 35.23 3.02
C GLY A 529 21.83 34.79 1.82
N SER A 530 22.06 35.30 0.61
CA SER A 530 21.22 35.08 -0.57
C SER A 530 21.36 33.70 -1.23
N GLN A 531 22.16 32.81 -0.66
CA GLN A 531 22.35 31.45 -1.22
C GLN A 531 21.15 30.57 -0.90
N GLN A 532 20.53 30.03 -1.95
CA GLN A 532 19.39 29.13 -1.83
C GLN A 532 19.81 27.68 -2.03
N TYR A 533 19.01 26.77 -1.52
CA TYR A 533 19.13 25.35 -1.77
C TYR A 533 17.80 24.78 -2.28
N ALA A 534 17.90 23.81 -3.16
CA ALA A 534 16.75 23.23 -3.82
C ALA A 534 16.91 21.73 -4.02
N LEU A 535 15.80 21.05 -4.18
CA LEU A 535 15.72 19.70 -4.70
C LEU A 535 15.41 19.80 -6.20
N ILE A 536 16.19 19.10 -7.01
CA ILE A 536 16.04 19.06 -8.47
C ILE A 536 15.95 17.60 -8.90
N GLY A 537 15.00 17.28 -9.76
CA GLY A 537 14.82 15.95 -10.32
C GLY A 537 15.96 15.52 -11.23
N ASN A 538 16.07 14.23 -11.48
CA ASN A 538 17.08 13.62 -12.33
C ASN A 538 16.43 12.66 -13.33
N THR A 539 16.38 13.04 -14.61
CA THR A 539 15.80 12.22 -15.67
C THR A 539 16.72 11.13 -16.22
N ASP A 540 18.00 11.12 -15.79
CA ASP A 540 18.99 10.12 -16.19
C ASP A 540 19.05 8.92 -15.23
N LEU A 541 18.13 8.85 -14.26
CA LEU A 541 18.06 7.76 -13.32
C LEU A 541 17.82 6.41 -14.03
N LYS A 542 18.59 5.42 -13.61
CA LYS A 542 18.44 4.03 -14.02
C LYS A 542 17.51 3.29 -13.06
N THR A 543 16.83 2.29 -13.57
CA THR A 543 15.98 1.40 -12.77
C THR A 543 16.80 0.70 -11.68
N GLU A 544 16.31 0.72 -10.45
CA GLU A 544 16.84 -0.11 -9.36
C GLU A 544 16.53 -1.57 -9.66
N THR A 545 17.48 -2.46 -9.42
CA THR A 545 17.29 -3.90 -9.58
C THR A 545 17.74 -4.66 -8.35
N SER A 546 17.12 -5.80 -8.08
CA SER A 546 17.51 -6.70 -7.01
C SER A 546 17.68 -8.12 -7.52
N ASP A 547 18.66 -8.82 -6.99
CA ASP A 547 18.82 -10.27 -7.14
C ASP A 547 18.56 -10.88 -5.75
N ASN A 548 17.54 -11.73 -5.63
CA ASN A 548 17.04 -12.27 -4.37
C ASN A 548 17.20 -13.78 -4.37
N LEU A 549 17.90 -14.31 -3.34
CA LEU A 549 18.03 -15.74 -3.10
C LEU A 549 17.37 -16.06 -1.77
N GLU A 550 16.52 -17.06 -1.76
CA GLU A 550 15.77 -17.46 -0.57
C GLU A 550 15.67 -18.97 -0.48
N TRP A 551 15.88 -19.50 0.73
CA TRP A 551 15.61 -20.89 1.10
C TRP A 551 14.60 -20.91 2.23
N GLY A 552 13.55 -21.71 2.12
CA GLY A 552 12.49 -21.75 3.13
C GLY A 552 11.84 -23.12 3.30
N LEU A 553 11.07 -23.17 4.38
CA LEU A 553 10.24 -24.30 4.77
C LEU A 553 8.86 -23.76 5.10
N LYS A 554 7.80 -24.36 4.55
CA LYS A 554 6.45 -23.78 4.61
C LYS A 554 5.39 -24.88 4.61
N GLY A 555 4.47 -24.80 5.54
CA GLY A 555 3.33 -25.70 5.62
C GLY A 555 3.03 -26.22 7.01
N GLU A 556 2.32 -27.33 7.09
CA GLU A 556 1.96 -28.01 8.33
C GLU A 556 3.00 -29.07 8.67
N VAL A 557 3.75 -28.82 9.75
CA VAL A 557 4.80 -29.71 10.24
C VAL A 557 4.21 -30.99 10.84
N THR A 558 3.16 -30.82 11.60
CA THR A 558 2.30 -31.85 12.17
C THR A 558 0.92 -31.25 12.38
N GLU A 559 -0.08 -32.07 12.59
CA GLU A 559 -1.44 -31.60 12.83
C GLU A 559 -1.47 -30.58 13.98
N GLY A 560 -2.00 -29.40 13.70
CA GLY A 560 -2.07 -28.27 14.63
C GLY A 560 -0.81 -27.40 14.73
N ILE A 561 0.28 -27.67 13.97
CA ILE A 561 1.46 -26.80 13.90
C ILE A 561 1.74 -26.38 12.46
N THR A 562 1.54 -25.10 12.16
CA THR A 562 1.88 -24.50 10.87
C THR A 562 3.14 -23.69 10.99
N LEU A 563 4.05 -23.83 10.02
CA LEU A 563 5.35 -23.18 10.00
C LEU A 563 5.57 -22.43 8.69
N ARG A 564 6.12 -21.24 8.78
CA ARG A 564 6.75 -20.49 7.68
C ARG A 564 8.12 -20.02 8.16
N THR A 565 9.15 -20.37 7.45
CA THR A 565 10.51 -19.90 7.73
C THR A 565 11.24 -19.64 6.42
N ALA A 566 12.11 -18.65 6.42
CA ALA A 566 12.96 -18.31 5.30
C ALA A 566 14.31 -17.79 5.76
N LEU A 567 15.35 -18.16 5.02
CA LEU A 567 16.66 -17.50 5.03
C LEU A 567 16.85 -16.82 3.70
N PHE A 568 17.24 -15.55 3.71
CA PHE A 568 17.32 -14.76 2.49
C PHE A 568 18.61 -13.95 2.39
N TYR A 569 19.02 -13.72 1.14
CA TYR A 569 20.09 -12.80 0.77
C TYR A 569 19.64 -12.02 -0.47
N ASN A 570 19.54 -10.70 -0.33
CA ASN A 570 19.09 -9.79 -1.37
C ASN A 570 20.20 -8.80 -1.71
N SER A 571 20.56 -8.70 -2.98
CA SER A 571 21.56 -7.78 -3.51
C SER A 571 20.92 -6.78 -4.43
N TYR A 572 21.23 -5.50 -4.26
CA TYR A 572 20.63 -4.38 -4.98
C TYR A 572 21.66 -3.63 -5.80
N LYS A 573 21.27 -3.22 -7.00
CA LYS A 573 22.09 -2.40 -7.93
C LYS A 573 21.31 -1.14 -8.32
N ASN A 574 22.05 -0.08 -8.66
CA ASN A 574 21.48 1.21 -9.03
C ASN A 574 20.54 1.80 -7.96
N PHE A 575 20.80 1.52 -6.70
CA PHE A 575 19.98 1.97 -5.58
C PHE A 575 19.86 3.48 -5.57
N ILE A 576 18.64 4.01 -5.65
CA ILE A 576 18.39 5.45 -5.75
C ILE A 576 18.38 6.06 -4.35
N ALA A 577 19.22 7.08 -4.17
CA ALA A 577 19.26 7.88 -2.96
C ALA A 577 19.57 9.33 -3.29
N TYR A 578 19.19 10.25 -2.40
CA TYR A 578 19.47 11.68 -2.60
C TYR A 578 20.90 12.03 -2.17
N THR A 579 21.56 12.80 -3.01
CA THR A 579 22.90 13.33 -2.76
C THR A 579 22.86 14.85 -2.69
N ARG A 580 23.66 15.41 -1.79
CA ARG A 580 23.82 16.85 -1.62
C ARG A 580 25.04 17.32 -2.44
N TYR A 581 24.81 18.22 -3.35
CA TYR A 581 25.83 18.90 -4.15
C TYR A 581 25.94 20.36 -3.73
N THR A 582 27.14 20.93 -3.85
CA THR A 582 27.35 22.35 -3.71
C THR A 582 28.06 22.88 -4.94
N ARG A 583 27.82 24.15 -5.33
CA ARG A 583 28.49 24.78 -6.45
C ARG A 583 30.02 24.82 -6.29
N ALA A 584 30.49 24.98 -5.03
CA ALA A 584 31.92 25.00 -4.74
C ALA A 584 32.61 23.66 -5.01
N ASN A 585 31.94 22.54 -4.62
CA ASN A 585 32.53 21.21 -4.73
C ASN A 585 32.26 20.57 -6.11
N ASN A 586 31.30 21.12 -6.86
CA ASN A 586 30.87 20.58 -8.15
C ASN A 586 30.79 21.68 -9.22
N PRO A 587 31.92 22.39 -9.47
CA PRO A 587 31.95 23.41 -10.49
C PRO A 587 31.73 22.80 -11.88
N GLY A 588 30.83 23.38 -12.65
CA GLY A 588 30.44 22.86 -13.97
C GLY A 588 29.27 21.87 -14.00
N GLN A 589 28.82 21.37 -12.85
CA GLN A 589 27.55 20.68 -12.78
C GLN A 589 26.39 21.67 -12.60
N PHE A 590 25.18 21.23 -13.00
CA PHE A 590 23.95 22.02 -12.84
C PHE A 590 24.01 23.41 -13.52
N THR A 591 24.64 23.49 -14.67
CA THR A 591 24.74 24.74 -15.45
C THR A 591 23.38 25.29 -15.88
N ASN A 592 22.36 24.40 -15.97
CA ASN A 592 20.98 24.74 -16.29
C ASN A 592 20.15 25.18 -15.08
N VAL A 593 20.72 25.14 -13.87
CA VAL A 593 20.06 25.58 -12.63
C VAL A 593 20.53 26.99 -12.29
N PRO A 594 19.64 27.93 -11.93
CA PRO A 594 20.03 29.32 -11.61
C PRO A 594 21.17 29.42 -10.59
N SER A 595 22.08 30.37 -10.78
CA SER A 595 23.30 30.50 -10.00
C SER A 595 23.08 30.84 -8.51
N ASN A 596 21.93 31.40 -8.17
CA ASN A 596 21.55 31.68 -6.78
C ASN A 596 21.25 30.41 -5.99
N ILE A 597 21.01 29.26 -6.66
CA ILE A 597 20.88 27.98 -6.01
C ILE A 597 22.25 27.38 -5.80
N TYR A 598 22.75 27.50 -4.58
CA TYR A 598 24.10 27.07 -4.23
C TYR A 598 24.19 25.59 -3.86
N THR A 599 23.21 25.08 -3.14
CA THR A 599 23.13 23.67 -2.72
C THR A 599 21.99 22.98 -3.44
N ILE A 600 22.26 21.83 -4.04
CA ILE A 600 21.31 21.05 -4.80
C ILE A 600 21.24 19.66 -4.20
N TYR A 601 20.02 19.21 -3.88
CA TYR A 601 19.72 17.84 -3.55
C TYR A 601 19.14 17.19 -4.80
N GLN A 602 19.74 16.08 -5.21
CA GLN A 602 19.30 15.34 -6.40
C GLN A 602 19.35 13.85 -6.14
N ALA A 603 18.34 13.13 -6.63
CA ALA A 603 18.36 11.68 -6.64
C ALA A 603 19.42 11.15 -7.60
N GLU A 604 20.21 10.18 -7.19
CA GLU A 604 21.22 9.50 -7.99
C GLU A 604 21.21 8.00 -7.74
N ASN A 605 21.67 7.24 -8.72
CA ASN A 605 21.91 5.82 -8.54
C ASN A 605 23.21 5.59 -7.78
N ARG A 606 23.12 4.90 -6.64
CA ARG A 606 24.26 4.41 -5.87
C ARG A 606 24.58 2.98 -6.25
N ASP A 607 25.85 2.60 -6.13
CA ASP A 607 26.33 1.39 -6.77
C ASP A 607 25.69 0.11 -6.24
N LYS A 608 25.72 -0.15 -4.93
CA LYS A 608 25.30 -1.45 -4.37
C LYS A 608 24.79 -1.34 -2.96
N ALA A 609 23.79 -2.16 -2.65
CA ALA A 609 23.37 -2.48 -1.28
C ALA A 609 23.09 -3.97 -1.17
N TYR A 610 23.11 -4.51 0.03
CA TYR A 610 22.64 -5.86 0.29
C TYR A 610 21.95 -5.95 1.63
N ILE A 611 21.02 -6.90 1.74
CA ILE A 611 20.33 -7.26 3.00
C ILE A 611 20.27 -8.77 3.06
N TYR A 612 20.58 -9.33 4.23
CA TYR A 612 20.40 -10.74 4.50
C TYR A 612 19.75 -10.94 5.86
N GLY A 613 19.16 -12.10 6.06
CA GLY A 613 18.52 -12.40 7.32
C GLY A 613 17.73 -13.70 7.30
N GLY A 614 16.95 -13.86 8.35
CA GLY A 614 16.06 -14.99 8.51
C GLY A 614 14.80 -14.61 9.27
N GLU A 615 13.73 -15.31 8.97
CA GLU A 615 12.43 -15.14 9.61
C GLU A 615 11.77 -16.47 9.88
N ILE A 616 10.99 -16.53 10.94
CA ILE A 616 10.16 -17.67 11.31
C ILE A 616 8.82 -17.18 11.84
N SER A 617 7.75 -17.80 11.37
CA SER A 617 6.41 -17.64 11.90
C SER A 617 5.80 -19.02 12.10
N THR A 618 5.36 -19.32 13.30
CA THR A 618 4.72 -20.60 13.61
C THR A 618 3.43 -20.37 14.37
N LYS A 619 2.42 -21.14 14.03
CA LYS A 619 1.10 -21.12 14.68
C LYS A 619 0.81 -22.47 15.27
N PHE A 620 0.41 -22.47 16.53
CA PHE A 620 -0.04 -23.64 17.29
C PHE A 620 -1.54 -23.57 17.48
N ASN A 621 -2.25 -24.62 17.12
CA ASN A 621 -3.67 -24.78 17.40
C ASN A 621 -3.82 -25.86 18.50
N PHE A 622 -4.06 -25.42 19.72
CA PHE A 622 -4.13 -26.29 20.89
C PHE A 622 -5.37 -27.17 20.92
N GLY A 623 -6.48 -26.73 20.31
CA GLY A 623 -7.69 -27.51 20.16
C GLY A 623 -7.52 -28.81 19.39
N THR A 624 -6.52 -28.87 18.50
CA THR A 624 -6.15 -30.12 17.81
C THR A 624 -5.71 -31.22 18.75
N TRP A 625 -5.10 -30.87 19.88
CA TRP A 625 -4.55 -31.84 20.84
C TRP A 625 -5.40 -31.98 22.11
N PHE A 626 -6.16 -30.95 22.44
CA PHE A 626 -6.93 -30.86 23.66
C PHE A 626 -8.31 -30.28 23.39
N GLU A 627 -9.36 -31.10 23.28
CA GLU A 627 -10.74 -30.65 23.02
C GLU A 627 -11.23 -29.58 24.00
N GLN A 628 -10.74 -29.60 25.27
CA GLN A 628 -11.12 -28.65 26.32
C GLN A 628 -10.70 -27.21 26.03
N VAL A 629 -9.75 -27.00 25.12
CA VAL A 629 -9.22 -25.68 24.72
C VAL A 629 -9.39 -25.46 23.24
N ASP A 630 -10.43 -25.99 22.65
CA ASP A 630 -10.79 -25.73 21.27
C ASP A 630 -10.92 -24.21 21.03
N GLY A 631 -10.35 -23.76 19.92
CA GLY A 631 -10.24 -22.34 19.59
C GLY A 631 -9.03 -21.61 20.20
N LEU A 632 -8.30 -22.21 21.15
CA LEU A 632 -7.06 -21.62 21.66
C LEU A 632 -5.91 -21.81 20.64
N SER A 633 -5.27 -20.72 20.27
CA SER A 633 -4.08 -20.74 19.41
C SER A 633 -3.00 -19.79 19.91
N ALA A 634 -1.75 -20.09 19.56
CA ALA A 634 -0.62 -19.20 19.78
C ALA A 634 0.16 -19.01 18.48
N THR A 635 0.71 -17.80 18.29
CA THR A 635 1.59 -17.49 17.17
C THR A 635 2.93 -16.97 17.71
N LEU A 636 4.02 -17.51 17.19
CA LEU A 636 5.35 -17.01 17.43
C LEU A 636 5.93 -16.49 16.11
N ALA A 637 6.37 -15.22 16.10
CA ALA A 637 7.00 -14.60 14.96
C ALA A 637 8.33 -13.97 15.39
N LEU A 638 9.41 -14.35 14.72
CA LEU A 638 10.76 -13.83 14.95
C LEU A 638 11.41 -13.49 13.62
N GLY A 639 12.17 -12.43 13.59
CA GLY A 639 12.92 -12.02 12.41
C GLY A 639 14.23 -11.33 12.77
N TYR A 640 15.23 -11.56 11.95
CA TYR A 640 16.51 -10.88 11.99
C TYR A 640 16.93 -10.47 10.59
N SER A 641 17.32 -9.22 10.40
CA SER A 641 17.91 -8.75 9.16
C SER A 641 19.04 -7.76 9.42
N GLU A 642 20.06 -7.82 8.57
CA GLU A 642 21.16 -6.86 8.54
C GLU A 642 21.40 -6.44 7.09
N GLY A 643 21.67 -5.16 6.88
CA GLY A 643 21.92 -4.60 5.57
C GLY A 643 23.03 -3.56 5.57
N LYS A 644 23.68 -3.40 4.43
CA LYS A 644 24.72 -2.38 4.21
C LYS A 644 24.58 -1.80 2.80
N SER A 645 24.86 -0.51 2.70
CA SER A 645 24.91 0.17 1.41
C SER A 645 26.27 0.81 1.16
N LYS A 646 26.71 0.84 -0.08
CA LYS A 646 27.83 1.67 -0.52
C LYS A 646 27.30 3.07 -0.83
N SER A 647 28.12 4.08 -0.51
CA SER A 647 27.83 5.44 -0.90
C SER A 647 29.13 6.07 -1.44
N SER A 648 29.01 6.89 -2.48
CA SER A 648 30.12 7.71 -2.98
C SER A 648 30.71 8.60 -1.88
N TYR A 649 29.90 8.91 -0.87
CA TYR A 649 30.32 9.70 0.29
C TYR A 649 31.26 8.92 1.25
N SER A 650 31.16 7.61 1.30
CA SER A 650 31.99 6.72 2.14
C SER A 650 33.22 6.18 1.43
N GLY A 651 33.54 6.68 0.22
CA GLY A 651 34.68 6.24 -0.57
C GLY A 651 34.60 4.77 -0.96
N ASP A 652 33.44 4.32 -1.45
CA ASP A 652 33.13 2.96 -1.87
C ASP A 652 33.17 1.88 -0.77
N LYS A 653 33.15 2.27 0.49
CA LYS A 653 33.01 1.33 1.61
C LYS A 653 31.54 1.12 1.96
N TYR A 654 31.18 -0.10 2.32
CA TYR A 654 29.85 -0.38 2.90
C TYR A 654 29.74 0.26 4.29
N VAL A 655 28.63 0.93 4.54
CA VAL A 655 28.26 1.56 5.82
C VAL A 655 27.02 0.90 6.37
#